data_88e56f63c3dae53aef28061f583a4ef7
#
_entry.id   88e56f63c3dae53aef28061f583a4ef7
#
_cell.length_a   1.000
_cell.length_b   1.000
_cell.length_c   1.000
_cell.angle_alpha   90.00
_cell.angle_beta   90.00
_cell.angle_gamma   90.00
#
_symmetry.space_group_name_H-M   'P 1'
#
loop_
_entity.id
_entity.type
_entity.pdbx_description
1 polymer ?
#
loop_
_entity_poly.entity_id
_entity_poly.type
_entity_poly.pdbx_seq_one_letter_code
_entity_poly.pdbx_strand_id
1 'polypeptide(L)'
;MRQFQRIATLWLLCLLASLAKAQDVTATWDFKDKATLALLTAASESTEPDTIKGNGIALIVEANGNKIEQAASGIKTDDGVTFKVQVRSNLDVVTVKGGEDYAYTIGGKTAKKAKTNYTAKDADVENGYVTIINNGGSLLSISVVQKEAPKPLDPPALDSLIINNTRYAAVQLFSDAFEGELVLDFDEPMVSENNPVSTVVKTGQVDLITYTGDDTKCTVVIEMSNDDQTVKYTLNITQKPSVVLTYYDSDGITVLGKSRREIGKAIEHFDFGADDVTVEEGFKMRGWYHEPEGGLKYTLEEKVVEDISLYAMTTIIEEVSNSAIYNFDLTDIYFDPNNHEAFNPKGEGFYWYDDVHGWAFKNDNQIDLLVGPRATISLKLCSENDPKDSILVMSEAGDTLSVLTPHVKEDGDLVNYLYEGDSDTLSLIIKTNTEVTIHSVRIMNTAEANYVNVGNWYIPTPGDGESFLDVIKIANSLNTTKNAERIYVFLPKGTYDLGDTVEATISAYNVSIIGQSADSTTIVTTPDYEVEGLGTSDLIKNTSTNLYLQDLTLKNAYDYYNANSQGAAAVLNDQGDHTIGKNVRMLSHENTYYCMNNRTQSYWEDCDIHGVFDFICGGGDIRIQNSTLSLEPRFTNGGGTRVIVTPRTMTKFGYVFDNCKVIDLAEGKGDWSFGRTWSNQPIAVYLNTTLDEFAENTLISTRWTEEGRTGTDPQVFGEYNTMDINGNVINPETNTIKIKSSFQTILTASQAAEFSYKKMFSANAEKKWDPAKLTKQVAAPADAKYDNGTITWTAVDGAMMYALFMNDKFITLTNETSYNIDINPDRYRLSIRSANTMGGFGPEAHVAGTTGILTVKRAMGDDVIYNLQGVRVKNPGKGIYIINGKKTILR
;
A
#
# COMPACT_ATOMS: atom_id res chain seq x y z
N MET A 1 -6.04 -37.97 34.78
CA MET A 1 -7.46 -38.39 34.85
C MET A 1 -8.47 -37.29 34.47
N ARG A 2 -8.25 -35.99 34.74
CA ARG A 2 -9.21 -34.94 34.31
C ARG A 2 -9.17 -34.58 32.81
N GLN A 3 -8.09 -34.84 32.09
CA GLN A 3 -8.01 -34.66 30.64
C GLN A 3 -8.67 -35.78 29.84
N PHE A 4 -8.68 -37.00 30.36
CA PHE A 4 -9.34 -38.14 29.72
C PHE A 4 -10.88 -38.05 29.76
N GLN A 5 -11.44 -37.47 30.83
CA GLN A 5 -12.90 -37.26 30.92
C GLN A 5 -13.41 -36.18 29.98
N ARG A 6 -12.62 -35.13 29.62
CA ARG A 6 -13.02 -34.11 28.66
C ARG A 6 -13.00 -34.62 27.20
N ILE A 7 -12.07 -35.52 26.87
CA ILE A 7 -12.00 -36.12 25.56
C ILE A 7 -13.15 -37.10 25.34
N ALA A 8 -13.50 -37.90 26.37
CA ALA A 8 -14.62 -38.83 26.30
C ALA A 8 -15.98 -38.10 26.20
N THR A 9 -16.15 -36.95 26.84
CA THR A 9 -17.36 -36.14 26.74
C THR A 9 -17.50 -35.44 25.39
N LEU A 10 -16.38 -35.02 24.76
CA LEU A 10 -16.40 -34.48 23.40
C LEU A 10 -16.75 -35.56 22.36
N TRP A 11 -16.25 -36.79 22.52
CA TRP A 11 -16.58 -37.91 21.65
C TRP A 11 -18.04 -38.35 21.78
N LEU A 12 -18.63 -38.27 22.98
CA LEU A 12 -20.04 -38.59 23.19
C LEU A 12 -20.97 -37.49 22.62
N LEU A 13 -20.56 -36.23 22.63
CA LEU A 13 -21.28 -35.13 21.96
C LEU A 13 -21.18 -35.20 20.42
N CYS A 14 -20.05 -35.60 19.88
CA CYS A 14 -19.93 -35.84 18.43
C CYS A 14 -20.70 -37.07 17.95
N LEU A 15 -20.80 -38.12 18.77
CA LEU A 15 -21.61 -39.30 18.44
C LEU A 15 -23.12 -39.04 18.56
N LEU A 16 -23.56 -38.08 19.40
CA LEU A 16 -24.96 -37.68 19.51
C LEU A 16 -25.35 -36.68 18.40
N ALA A 17 -24.42 -35.99 17.80
CA ALA A 17 -24.68 -35.13 16.63
C ALA A 17 -24.85 -35.93 15.32
N SER A 18 -24.35 -37.17 15.23
CA SER A 18 -24.47 -38.04 14.04
C SER A 18 -25.77 -38.84 14.02
N LEU A 19 -26.65 -38.71 15.02
CA LEU A 19 -27.96 -39.35 15.09
C LEU A 19 -29.15 -38.36 15.00
N ALA A 20 -28.91 -37.12 14.68
CA ALA A 20 -29.97 -36.20 14.31
C ALA A 20 -30.55 -36.65 12.97
N LYS A 21 -31.61 -37.44 12.98
CA LYS A 21 -32.46 -37.63 11.79
C LYS A 21 -32.80 -36.25 11.27
N ALA A 22 -32.50 -36.03 10.01
CA ALA A 22 -32.95 -34.83 9.32
C ALA A 22 -34.45 -34.63 9.60
N GLN A 23 -34.77 -33.48 10.11
CA GLN A 23 -36.15 -33.20 10.55
C GLN A 23 -36.78 -32.32 9.48
N ASP A 24 -37.98 -32.76 9.01
CA ASP A 24 -38.79 -31.92 8.13
C ASP A 24 -38.97 -30.54 8.75
N VAL A 25 -38.72 -29.48 8.03
CA VAL A 25 -38.97 -28.12 8.51
C VAL A 25 -40.39 -27.73 8.15
N THR A 26 -41.16 -27.36 9.16
CA THR A 26 -42.56 -26.97 8.96
C THR A 26 -42.74 -25.48 9.34
N ALA A 27 -43.39 -24.74 8.46
CA ALA A 27 -43.92 -23.41 8.75
C ALA A 27 -45.41 -23.40 8.56
N THR A 28 -46.14 -22.67 9.42
CA THR A 28 -47.59 -22.48 9.34
C THR A 28 -47.92 -21.01 9.62
N TRP A 29 -48.62 -20.40 8.70
CA TRP A 29 -49.23 -19.07 8.87
C TRP A 29 -50.70 -19.24 9.14
N ASP A 30 -51.09 -19.12 10.41
CA ASP A 30 -52.50 -19.21 10.87
C ASP A 30 -53.10 -17.80 10.83
N PHE A 31 -54.01 -17.59 9.93
CA PHE A 31 -54.65 -16.28 9.75
C PHE A 31 -55.68 -15.91 10.82
N LYS A 32 -55.79 -16.70 11.89
CA LYS A 32 -56.48 -16.34 13.12
C LYS A 32 -55.55 -15.75 14.18
N ASP A 33 -54.25 -15.96 14.02
CA ASP A 33 -53.25 -15.45 14.94
C ASP A 33 -53.08 -13.94 14.79
N LYS A 34 -53.09 -13.21 15.90
CA LYS A 34 -53.03 -11.75 15.93
C LYS A 34 -51.73 -11.21 15.36
N ALA A 35 -50.62 -11.92 15.54
CA ALA A 35 -49.31 -11.48 15.03
C ALA A 35 -49.25 -11.63 13.50
N THR A 36 -49.70 -12.77 12.98
CA THR A 36 -49.81 -13.02 11.55
C THR A 36 -50.78 -12.04 10.87
N LEU A 37 -51.91 -11.74 11.51
CA LEU A 37 -52.88 -10.76 11.02
C LEU A 37 -52.35 -9.34 10.96
N ALA A 38 -51.55 -8.92 11.95
CA ALA A 38 -50.96 -7.58 11.96
C ALA A 38 -49.99 -7.36 10.76
N LEU A 39 -49.23 -8.39 10.42
CA LEU A 39 -48.33 -8.37 9.25
C LEU A 39 -49.11 -8.34 7.94
N LEU A 40 -50.20 -9.07 7.83
CA LEU A 40 -51.05 -9.07 6.65
C LEU A 40 -51.83 -7.77 6.46
N THR A 41 -52.23 -7.10 7.55
CA THR A 41 -52.89 -5.79 7.45
C THR A 41 -51.95 -4.72 6.94
N ALA A 42 -50.67 -4.78 7.34
CA ALA A 42 -49.66 -3.94 6.77
C ALA A 42 -49.43 -4.23 5.27
N ALA A 43 -49.45 -5.51 4.87
CA ALA A 43 -49.31 -5.92 3.46
C ALA A 43 -50.47 -5.45 2.59
N SER A 44 -51.70 -5.34 3.14
CA SER A 44 -52.87 -4.89 2.36
C SER A 44 -52.86 -3.40 2.01
N GLU A 45 -52.02 -2.60 2.67
CA GLU A 45 -51.87 -1.17 2.42
C GLU A 45 -50.68 -0.88 1.48
N SER A 46 -49.89 -1.93 1.13
CA SER A 46 -48.70 -1.83 0.27
C SER A 46 -49.01 -2.20 -1.18
N THR A 47 -48.41 -1.45 -2.12
CA THR A 47 -48.38 -1.82 -3.54
C THR A 47 -47.22 -2.77 -3.88
N GLU A 48 -46.28 -2.94 -2.92
CA GLU A 48 -45.12 -3.81 -3.05
C GLU A 48 -45.32 -5.12 -2.32
N PRO A 49 -44.71 -6.25 -2.75
CA PRO A 49 -44.81 -7.54 -2.07
C PRO A 49 -44.27 -7.49 -0.64
N ASP A 50 -44.98 -8.03 0.30
CA ASP A 50 -44.51 -8.17 1.68
C ASP A 50 -44.09 -9.62 2.01
N THR A 51 -43.09 -9.79 2.88
CA THR A 51 -42.56 -11.10 3.24
C THR A 51 -42.75 -11.41 4.73
N ILE A 52 -43.49 -12.48 5.01
CA ILE A 52 -43.72 -13.01 6.37
C ILE A 52 -42.86 -14.27 6.56
N LYS A 53 -42.01 -14.33 7.56
CA LYS A 53 -41.15 -15.50 7.83
C LYS A 53 -41.73 -16.38 8.96
N GLY A 54 -41.79 -17.69 8.72
CA GLY A 54 -42.11 -18.72 9.71
C GLY A 54 -41.06 -19.81 9.71
N ASN A 55 -40.37 -20.07 10.81
CA ASN A 55 -39.28 -21.05 10.90
C ASN A 55 -38.20 -20.89 9.81
N GLY A 56 -37.84 -19.66 9.44
CA GLY A 56 -36.87 -19.38 8.38
C GLY A 56 -37.43 -19.51 6.96
N ILE A 57 -38.67 -19.96 6.76
CA ILE A 57 -39.31 -20.11 5.44
C ILE A 57 -40.12 -18.84 5.16
N ALA A 58 -40.03 -18.34 3.93
CA ALA A 58 -40.73 -17.12 3.50
C ALA A 58 -42.12 -17.42 2.91
N LEU A 59 -43.11 -16.60 3.30
CA LEU A 59 -44.38 -16.41 2.61
C LEU A 59 -44.43 -14.98 2.09
N ILE A 60 -44.41 -14.79 0.78
CA ILE A 60 -44.59 -13.49 0.15
C ILE A 60 -46.06 -13.26 -0.14
N VAL A 61 -46.57 -12.08 0.22
CA VAL A 61 -47.96 -11.68 -0.01
C VAL A 61 -47.98 -10.51 -0.98
N GLU A 62 -48.65 -10.71 -2.11
CA GLU A 62 -48.83 -9.70 -3.17
C GLU A 62 -50.33 -9.35 -3.23
N ALA A 63 -50.70 -8.26 -2.62
CA ALA A 63 -52.08 -7.79 -2.60
C ALA A 63 -52.50 -7.19 -3.96
N ASN A 64 -51.55 -6.64 -4.73
CA ASN A 64 -51.79 -6.08 -6.08
C ASN A 64 -52.92 -5.02 -6.09
N GLY A 65 -53.05 -4.21 -5.03
CA GLY A 65 -54.09 -3.21 -4.87
C GLY A 65 -55.45 -3.78 -4.39
N ASN A 66 -55.55 -5.09 -4.07
CA ASN A 66 -56.73 -5.76 -3.57
C ASN A 66 -56.74 -5.77 -2.03
N LYS A 67 -57.90 -5.80 -1.45
CA LYS A 67 -58.06 -5.79 0.02
C LYS A 67 -57.87 -7.18 0.65
N ILE A 68 -57.22 -7.16 1.79
CA ILE A 68 -57.13 -8.28 2.73
C ILE A 68 -57.84 -7.85 4.03
N GLU A 69 -58.94 -8.45 4.36
CA GLU A 69 -59.77 -8.08 5.53
C GLU A 69 -59.79 -9.22 6.53
N GLN A 70 -59.87 -8.89 7.81
CA GLN A 70 -60.06 -9.89 8.87
C GLN A 70 -61.51 -10.44 8.79
N ALA A 71 -61.62 -11.77 8.77
CA ALA A 71 -62.91 -12.46 8.86
C ALA A 71 -63.07 -13.12 10.24
N ALA A 72 -64.31 -13.56 10.59
CA ALA A 72 -64.59 -14.23 11.84
C ALA A 72 -63.74 -15.51 12.06
N SER A 73 -63.21 -16.11 10.97
CA SER A 73 -62.42 -17.32 11.00
C SER A 73 -61.26 -17.27 9.95
N GLY A 74 -60.31 -16.33 10.10
CA GLY A 74 -59.17 -16.17 9.16
C GLY A 74 -59.21 -14.83 8.46
N ILE A 75 -58.78 -14.79 7.20
CA ILE A 75 -58.82 -13.57 6.34
C ILE A 75 -59.78 -13.77 5.17
N LYS A 76 -60.37 -12.68 4.69
CA LYS A 76 -61.12 -12.60 3.44
C LYS A 76 -60.31 -11.71 2.51
N THR A 77 -60.11 -12.14 1.30
CA THR A 77 -59.36 -11.38 0.29
C THR A 77 -60.22 -11.24 -0.96
N ASP A 78 -59.99 -10.15 -1.70
CA ASP A 78 -60.51 -10.03 -3.06
C ASP A 78 -59.80 -11.03 -4.01
N ASP A 79 -60.43 -11.30 -5.16
CA ASP A 79 -59.84 -12.13 -6.20
C ASP A 79 -58.54 -11.52 -6.70
N GLY A 80 -57.52 -12.37 -6.93
CA GLY A 80 -56.23 -11.96 -7.45
C GLY A 80 -55.16 -11.65 -6.42
N VAL A 81 -55.45 -11.72 -5.09
CA VAL A 81 -54.40 -11.72 -4.06
C VAL A 81 -53.57 -12.98 -4.20
N THR A 82 -52.24 -12.82 -4.23
CA THR A 82 -51.30 -13.92 -4.47
C THR A 82 -50.45 -14.16 -3.21
N PHE A 83 -50.29 -15.44 -2.85
CA PHE A 83 -49.38 -15.89 -1.78
C PHE A 83 -48.34 -16.79 -2.41
N LYS A 84 -47.01 -16.45 -2.22
CA LYS A 84 -45.90 -17.25 -2.70
C LYS A 84 -45.18 -17.91 -1.52
N VAL A 85 -45.22 -19.25 -1.49
CA VAL A 85 -44.62 -20.06 -0.41
C VAL A 85 -43.27 -20.57 -0.85
N GLN A 86 -42.23 -20.29 -0.05
CA GLN A 86 -40.88 -20.78 -0.32
C GLN A 86 -40.82 -22.31 -0.17
N VAL A 87 -40.24 -22.94 -1.20
CA VAL A 87 -40.01 -24.41 -1.23
C VAL A 87 -38.55 -24.68 -1.64
N ARG A 88 -38.02 -25.86 -1.23
CA ARG A 88 -36.66 -26.27 -1.52
C ARG A 88 -36.60 -27.34 -2.60
N SER A 89 -37.66 -28.16 -2.70
CA SER A 89 -37.67 -29.27 -3.61
C SER A 89 -39.09 -29.59 -4.07
N ASN A 90 -39.19 -30.45 -5.09
CA ASN A 90 -40.47 -30.99 -5.61
C ASN A 90 -41.18 -32.01 -4.65
N LEU A 91 -40.54 -32.34 -3.52
CA LEU A 91 -41.09 -33.20 -2.47
C LEU A 91 -41.80 -32.39 -1.38
N ASP A 92 -41.61 -31.10 -1.37
CA ASP A 92 -42.19 -30.21 -0.34
C ASP A 92 -43.73 -30.18 -0.49
N VAL A 93 -44.43 -30.22 0.64
CA VAL A 93 -45.89 -30.24 0.68
C VAL A 93 -46.43 -28.93 1.18
N VAL A 94 -47.14 -28.20 0.32
CA VAL A 94 -47.88 -26.99 0.69
C VAL A 94 -49.33 -27.35 0.99
N THR A 95 -49.84 -26.90 2.14
CA THR A 95 -51.23 -27.13 2.54
C THR A 95 -51.94 -25.78 2.66
N VAL A 96 -53.01 -25.64 1.93
CA VAL A 96 -53.92 -24.48 2.01
C VAL A 96 -55.20 -24.91 2.70
N LYS A 97 -55.64 -24.17 3.72
CA LYS A 97 -56.91 -24.37 4.45
C LYS A 97 -57.80 -23.15 4.31
N GLY A 98 -58.92 -23.30 3.70
CA GLY A 98 -59.95 -22.25 3.55
C GLY A 98 -61.27 -22.60 4.20
N GLY A 99 -62.17 -21.65 4.18
CA GLY A 99 -63.59 -21.87 4.53
C GLY A 99 -64.33 -22.63 3.44
N GLU A 100 -65.63 -22.92 3.66
CA GLU A 100 -66.46 -23.71 2.71
C GLU A 100 -66.53 -23.07 1.32
N ASP A 101 -66.51 -21.74 1.25
CA ASP A 101 -66.61 -20.95 0.02
C ASP A 101 -65.27 -20.59 -0.59
N TYR A 102 -64.16 -21.04 0.00
CA TYR A 102 -62.85 -20.67 -0.46
C TYR A 102 -62.45 -21.34 -1.78
N ALA A 103 -62.02 -20.50 -2.74
CA ALA A 103 -61.50 -20.98 -4.01
C ALA A 103 -60.09 -20.45 -4.23
N TYR A 104 -59.17 -21.26 -4.73
CA TYR A 104 -57.78 -20.87 -5.03
C TYR A 104 -57.21 -21.65 -6.22
N THR A 105 -56.17 -21.12 -6.81
CA THR A 105 -55.39 -21.75 -7.84
C THR A 105 -53.98 -21.99 -7.30
N ILE A 106 -53.50 -23.24 -7.41
CA ILE A 106 -52.15 -23.65 -7.07
C ILE A 106 -51.67 -24.69 -8.10
N GLY A 107 -50.46 -24.58 -8.62
CA GLY A 107 -49.96 -25.44 -9.64
C GLY A 107 -50.84 -25.47 -10.91
N GLY A 108 -51.41 -24.34 -11.32
CA GLY A 108 -52.27 -24.20 -12.50
C GLY A 108 -53.67 -24.80 -12.34
N LYS A 109 -54.05 -25.32 -11.16
CA LYS A 109 -55.39 -25.93 -10.89
C LYS A 109 -56.17 -25.09 -9.90
N THR A 110 -57.38 -24.72 -10.29
CA THR A 110 -58.36 -24.05 -9.42
C THR A 110 -59.14 -25.08 -8.61
N ALA A 111 -59.13 -24.89 -7.29
CA ALA A 111 -59.87 -25.77 -6.36
C ALA A 111 -60.69 -24.97 -5.35
N LYS A 112 -61.89 -25.52 -4.99
CA LYS A 112 -62.76 -25.04 -3.92
C LYS A 112 -62.80 -26.11 -2.85
N LYS A 113 -61.96 -26.01 -1.81
CA LYS A 113 -61.85 -26.96 -0.72
C LYS A 113 -61.38 -26.29 0.55
N ALA A 114 -61.95 -26.74 1.68
CA ALA A 114 -61.58 -26.26 3.02
C ALA A 114 -60.11 -26.61 3.40
N LYS A 115 -59.50 -27.63 2.75
CA LYS A 115 -58.12 -28.01 2.91
C LYS A 115 -57.66 -28.75 1.63
N THR A 116 -56.50 -28.37 1.14
CA THR A 116 -55.80 -29.07 0.06
C THR A 116 -54.34 -29.24 0.40
N ASN A 117 -53.81 -30.44 0.20
CA ASN A 117 -52.39 -30.71 0.22
C ASN A 117 -51.91 -30.67 -1.23
N TYR A 118 -50.89 -29.89 -1.47
CA TYR A 118 -50.26 -29.77 -2.77
C TYR A 118 -48.77 -30.14 -2.61
N THR A 119 -48.30 -31.02 -3.48
CA THR A 119 -46.85 -31.34 -3.56
C THR A 119 -46.24 -30.50 -4.65
N ALA A 120 -45.21 -29.74 -4.34
CA ALA A 120 -44.50 -28.91 -5.29
C ALA A 120 -43.90 -29.73 -6.43
N LYS A 121 -44.04 -29.22 -7.67
CA LYS A 121 -43.43 -29.82 -8.88
C LYS A 121 -42.53 -28.81 -9.52
N ASP A 122 -41.49 -29.26 -10.15
CA ASP A 122 -40.51 -28.37 -10.80
C ASP A 122 -41.17 -27.33 -11.75
N ALA A 123 -42.22 -27.77 -12.48
CA ALA A 123 -42.95 -26.86 -13.38
C ALA A 123 -43.82 -25.82 -12.67
N ASP A 124 -44.09 -25.96 -11.37
CA ASP A 124 -44.93 -25.08 -10.60
C ASP A 124 -44.14 -24.22 -9.64
N VAL A 125 -42.80 -24.36 -9.65
CA VAL A 125 -41.86 -23.61 -8.79
C VAL A 125 -41.16 -22.52 -9.62
N GLU A 126 -41.40 -21.28 -9.29
CA GLU A 126 -40.76 -20.14 -9.90
C GLU A 126 -39.89 -19.45 -8.86
N ASN A 127 -38.57 -19.33 -9.14
CA ASN A 127 -37.59 -18.73 -8.25
C ASN A 127 -37.60 -19.30 -6.80
N GLY A 128 -37.87 -20.60 -6.63
CA GLY A 128 -37.93 -21.24 -5.32
C GLY A 128 -39.27 -21.04 -4.57
N TYR A 129 -40.31 -20.60 -5.24
CA TYR A 129 -41.61 -20.36 -4.66
C TYR A 129 -42.75 -21.09 -5.41
N VAL A 130 -43.74 -21.55 -4.67
CA VAL A 130 -45.03 -22.02 -5.21
C VAL A 130 -46.08 -20.93 -5.02
N THR A 131 -46.70 -20.54 -6.12
CA THR A 131 -47.71 -19.47 -6.12
C THR A 131 -49.13 -20.02 -5.85
N ILE A 132 -49.86 -19.40 -4.91
CA ILE A 132 -51.25 -19.64 -4.57
C ILE A 132 -52.03 -18.38 -4.93
N ILE A 133 -52.93 -18.46 -5.87
CA ILE A 133 -53.78 -17.32 -6.27
C ILE A 133 -55.15 -17.51 -5.58
N ASN A 134 -55.57 -16.53 -4.83
CA ASN A 134 -56.92 -16.52 -4.25
C ASN A 134 -57.97 -16.15 -5.33
N ASN A 135 -59.03 -16.95 -5.39
CA ASN A 135 -60.17 -16.81 -6.29
C ASN A 135 -61.50 -16.60 -5.52
N GLY A 136 -61.37 -16.08 -4.29
CA GLY A 136 -62.48 -15.71 -3.41
C GLY A 136 -62.66 -16.59 -2.17
N GLY A 137 -63.47 -16.13 -1.23
CA GLY A 137 -63.81 -16.82 0.04
C GLY A 137 -62.83 -16.49 1.18
N SER A 138 -62.92 -17.27 2.27
CA SER A 138 -62.11 -17.06 3.46
C SER A 138 -60.94 -18.03 3.56
N LEU A 139 -59.70 -17.51 3.71
CA LEU A 139 -58.47 -18.28 3.90
C LEU A 139 -58.16 -18.38 5.40
N LEU A 140 -57.97 -19.62 5.90
CA LEU A 140 -57.72 -19.91 7.31
C LEU A 140 -56.24 -20.06 7.64
N SER A 141 -55.51 -20.81 6.84
CA SER A 141 -54.06 -20.97 7.00
C SER A 141 -53.38 -21.46 5.75
N ILE A 142 -52.10 -21.15 5.62
CA ILE A 142 -51.15 -21.78 4.69
C ILE A 142 -50.08 -22.43 5.54
N SER A 143 -49.67 -23.64 5.19
CA SER A 143 -48.52 -24.32 5.80
C SER A 143 -47.70 -25.02 4.76
N VAL A 144 -46.40 -25.16 5.03
CA VAL A 144 -45.45 -25.89 4.22
C VAL A 144 -44.63 -26.84 5.09
N VAL A 145 -44.44 -28.05 4.57
CA VAL A 145 -43.51 -29.03 5.12
C VAL A 145 -42.43 -29.22 4.05
N GLN A 146 -41.24 -28.68 4.33
CA GLN A 146 -40.08 -28.86 3.47
C GLN A 146 -39.43 -30.20 3.83
N LYS A 147 -39.48 -31.16 2.91
CA LYS A 147 -38.95 -32.51 3.08
C LYS A 147 -37.54 -32.58 2.60
N GLU A 148 -36.69 -33.27 3.34
CA GLU A 148 -35.36 -33.60 2.83
C GLU A 148 -35.46 -34.67 1.75
N ALA A 149 -34.80 -34.45 0.60
CA ALA A 149 -34.62 -35.49 -0.38
C ALA A 149 -33.72 -36.59 0.22
N PRO A 150 -33.92 -37.86 -0.13
CA PRO A 150 -33.01 -38.92 0.26
C PRO A 150 -31.60 -38.54 -0.22
N LYS A 151 -30.71 -38.29 0.75
CA LYS A 151 -29.36 -37.84 0.48
C LYS A 151 -28.58 -38.97 -0.22
N PRO A 152 -27.98 -38.76 -1.39
CA PRO A 152 -27.01 -39.71 -1.91
C PRO A 152 -25.94 -39.93 -0.87
N LEU A 153 -25.35 -41.10 -0.78
CA LEU A 153 -24.18 -41.36 0.05
C LEU A 153 -23.12 -40.28 -0.28
N ASP A 154 -22.69 -39.54 0.74
CA ASP A 154 -21.64 -38.51 0.56
C ASP A 154 -20.39 -39.20 -0.02
N PRO A 155 -19.78 -38.64 -1.08
CA PRO A 155 -18.56 -39.22 -1.64
C PRO A 155 -17.47 -39.26 -0.58
N PRO A 156 -16.42 -40.08 -0.73
CA PRO A 156 -15.26 -40.07 0.16
C PRO A 156 -14.67 -38.69 0.24
N ALA A 157 -14.44 -38.20 1.42
CA ALA A 157 -13.96 -36.84 1.64
C ALA A 157 -12.96 -36.74 2.80
N LEU A 158 -11.90 -35.96 2.60
CA LEU A 158 -10.99 -35.52 3.65
C LEU A 158 -11.66 -34.39 4.45
N ASP A 159 -11.39 -34.38 5.77
CA ASP A 159 -11.65 -33.22 6.62
C ASP A 159 -10.43 -32.27 6.62
N SER A 160 -9.27 -32.83 6.82
CA SER A 160 -8.02 -32.07 6.87
C SER A 160 -6.78 -32.95 6.65
N LEU A 161 -5.67 -32.29 6.33
CA LEU A 161 -4.32 -32.85 6.37
C LEU A 161 -3.51 -32.21 7.49
N ILE A 162 -2.61 -32.98 8.09
CA ILE A 162 -1.61 -32.48 9.02
C ILE A 162 -0.25 -32.61 8.34
N ILE A 163 0.42 -31.49 8.15
CA ILE A 163 1.70 -31.36 7.45
C ILE A 163 2.63 -30.60 8.42
N ASN A 164 3.78 -31.16 8.73
CA ASN A 164 4.74 -30.56 9.68
C ASN A 164 4.08 -30.11 11.01
N ASN A 165 3.18 -30.95 11.57
CA ASN A 165 2.36 -30.66 12.76
C ASN A 165 1.31 -29.54 12.59
N THR A 166 1.19 -28.93 11.44
CA THR A 166 0.17 -27.93 11.14
C THR A 166 -1.04 -28.58 10.46
N ARG A 167 -2.24 -28.27 10.95
CA ARG A 167 -3.49 -28.80 10.41
C ARG A 167 -4.08 -27.86 9.38
N TYR A 168 -4.29 -28.35 8.16
CA TYR A 168 -4.91 -27.65 7.04
C TYR A 168 -6.27 -28.29 6.75
N ALA A 169 -7.34 -27.50 6.74
CA ALA A 169 -8.67 -28.00 6.35
C ALA A 169 -8.68 -28.35 4.85
N ALA A 170 -9.28 -29.48 4.49
CA ALA A 170 -9.31 -29.93 3.08
C ALA A 170 -9.91 -28.89 2.13
N VAL A 171 -10.94 -28.15 2.58
CA VAL A 171 -11.58 -27.07 1.80
C VAL A 171 -10.67 -25.85 1.55
N GLN A 172 -9.58 -25.72 2.27
CA GLN A 172 -8.57 -24.67 2.07
C GLN A 172 -7.44 -25.13 1.14
N LEU A 173 -7.21 -26.45 1.07
CA LEU A 173 -6.12 -27.02 0.28
C LEU A 173 -6.56 -27.39 -1.13
N PHE A 174 -7.78 -27.88 -1.31
CA PHE A 174 -8.22 -28.48 -2.56
C PHE A 174 -9.36 -27.71 -3.21
N SER A 175 -9.29 -27.58 -4.52
CA SER A 175 -10.39 -27.11 -5.37
C SER A 175 -11.50 -28.17 -5.51
N ASP A 176 -12.60 -27.82 -6.19
CA ASP A 176 -13.67 -28.75 -6.54
C ASP A 176 -13.20 -29.91 -7.44
N ALA A 177 -12.04 -29.78 -8.09
CA ALA A 177 -11.40 -30.83 -8.88
C ALA A 177 -10.49 -31.75 -8.04
N PHE A 178 -10.45 -31.59 -6.72
CA PHE A 178 -9.60 -32.33 -5.78
C PHE A 178 -8.09 -32.12 -6.03
N GLU A 179 -7.73 -31.00 -6.64
CA GLU A 179 -6.36 -30.55 -6.85
C GLU A 179 -6.07 -29.36 -5.96
N GLY A 180 -4.87 -29.30 -5.40
CA GLY A 180 -4.46 -28.25 -4.50
C GLY A 180 -2.97 -27.94 -4.57
N GLU A 181 -2.63 -26.79 -4.04
CA GLU A 181 -1.25 -26.32 -3.92
C GLU A 181 -0.99 -25.87 -2.48
N LEU A 182 0.20 -26.13 -1.98
CA LEU A 182 0.68 -25.66 -0.68
C LEU A 182 2.13 -25.20 -0.82
N VAL A 183 2.42 -24.04 -0.25
CA VAL A 183 3.78 -23.52 -0.19
C VAL A 183 4.25 -23.59 1.28
N LEU A 184 5.24 -24.40 1.55
CA LEU A 184 5.89 -24.48 2.87
C LEU A 184 6.86 -23.32 3.05
N ASP A 185 7.07 -22.92 4.28
CA ASP A 185 8.11 -21.95 4.59
C ASP A 185 9.50 -22.54 4.30
N PHE A 186 10.46 -21.65 4.06
CA PHE A 186 11.80 -22.05 3.61
C PHE A 186 12.59 -22.89 4.62
N ASP A 187 12.21 -22.91 5.89
CA ASP A 187 12.79 -23.65 6.98
C ASP A 187 11.96 -24.90 7.37
N GLU A 188 10.77 -25.07 6.84
CA GLU A 188 9.96 -26.27 7.09
C GLU A 188 10.48 -27.48 6.30
N PRO A 189 10.50 -28.67 6.90
CA PRO A 189 10.94 -29.87 6.17
C PRO A 189 10.00 -30.24 5.05
N MET A 190 10.54 -30.58 3.87
CA MET A 190 9.74 -31.04 2.74
C MET A 190 9.04 -32.37 3.06
N VAL A 191 7.81 -32.49 2.62
CA VAL A 191 7.01 -33.71 2.71
C VAL A 191 7.58 -34.80 1.82
N SER A 192 7.67 -36.01 2.36
CA SER A 192 8.19 -37.21 1.67
C SER A 192 7.70 -38.47 2.35
N GLU A 193 8.11 -39.65 1.89
CA GLU A 193 7.87 -40.92 2.58
C GLU A 193 8.48 -40.94 4.00
N ASN A 194 9.59 -40.22 4.21
CA ASN A 194 10.26 -40.12 5.52
C ASN A 194 9.67 -38.99 6.40
N ASN A 195 8.94 -38.07 5.82
CA ASN A 195 8.19 -37.01 6.52
C ASN A 195 6.76 -36.94 5.96
N PRO A 196 5.92 -37.97 6.29
CA PRO A 196 4.62 -38.12 5.62
C PRO A 196 3.57 -37.17 6.16
N VAL A 197 2.58 -36.89 5.31
CA VAL A 197 1.34 -36.22 5.76
C VAL A 197 0.49 -37.18 6.60
N SER A 198 -0.27 -36.62 7.56
CA SER A 198 -1.33 -37.34 8.26
C SER A 198 -2.69 -36.87 7.79
N THR A 199 -3.60 -37.84 7.57
CA THR A 199 -4.95 -37.56 7.04
C THR A 199 -6.00 -37.59 8.15
N VAL A 200 -6.96 -36.67 8.10
CA VAL A 200 -8.18 -36.72 8.91
C VAL A 200 -9.36 -36.88 7.94
N VAL A 201 -10.04 -38.01 8.04
CA VAL A 201 -11.10 -38.41 7.13
C VAL A 201 -12.46 -37.92 7.61
N LYS A 202 -13.28 -37.36 6.73
CA LYS A 202 -14.66 -36.98 6.98
C LYS A 202 -15.63 -38.10 6.61
N THR A 203 -15.44 -38.69 5.44
CA THR A 203 -16.24 -39.82 4.92
C THR A 203 -15.35 -40.78 4.12
N GLY A 204 -15.63 -42.05 4.11
CA GLY A 204 -14.81 -43.05 3.42
C GLY A 204 -13.56 -43.48 4.19
N GLN A 205 -12.59 -44.06 3.49
CA GLN A 205 -11.27 -44.46 4.01
C GLN A 205 -10.16 -44.04 3.03
N VAL A 206 -8.94 -43.93 3.55
CA VAL A 206 -7.74 -43.70 2.74
C VAL A 206 -7.20 -45.08 2.35
N ASP A 207 -7.03 -45.31 1.06
CA ASP A 207 -6.53 -46.57 0.50
C ASP A 207 -5.03 -46.52 0.22
N LEU A 208 -4.54 -45.36 -0.28
CA LEU A 208 -3.14 -45.18 -0.66
C LEU A 208 -2.73 -43.71 -0.53
N ILE A 209 -1.51 -43.48 -0.10
CA ILE A 209 -0.82 -42.16 -0.19
C ILE A 209 0.51 -42.36 -0.90
N THR A 210 0.75 -41.61 -1.97
CA THR A 210 2.02 -41.63 -2.71
C THR A 210 2.69 -40.27 -2.74
N TYR A 211 4.02 -40.28 -2.74
CA TYR A 211 4.85 -39.11 -2.77
C TYR A 211 5.76 -39.12 -4.00
N THR A 212 5.79 -38.02 -4.75
CA THR A 212 6.65 -37.90 -5.94
C THR A 212 7.24 -36.48 -5.98
N GLY A 213 8.55 -36.40 -5.93
CA GLY A 213 9.21 -35.09 -5.97
C GLY A 213 10.69 -35.15 -5.55
N ASP A 214 11.18 -33.99 -5.09
CA ASP A 214 12.55 -33.78 -4.61
C ASP A 214 12.53 -32.90 -3.34
N ASP A 215 13.70 -32.46 -2.88
CA ASP A 215 13.85 -31.67 -1.64
C ASP A 215 13.21 -30.25 -1.68
N THR A 216 12.67 -29.84 -2.84
CA THR A 216 12.07 -28.51 -3.04
C THR A 216 10.61 -28.54 -3.44
N LYS A 217 10.14 -29.69 -3.87
CA LYS A 217 8.74 -29.89 -4.30
C LYS A 217 8.33 -31.35 -4.17
N CYS A 218 7.11 -31.58 -3.75
CA CYS A 218 6.52 -32.91 -3.64
C CYS A 218 5.06 -32.86 -4.10
N THR A 219 4.67 -33.82 -4.93
CA THR A 219 3.26 -34.10 -5.23
C THR A 219 2.81 -35.24 -4.33
N VAL A 220 1.83 -34.98 -3.49
CA VAL A 220 1.18 -35.95 -2.63
C VAL A 220 -0.14 -36.35 -3.29
N VAL A 221 -0.32 -37.63 -3.51
CA VAL A 221 -1.57 -38.18 -4.04
C VAL A 221 -2.21 -39.06 -2.98
N ILE A 222 -3.47 -38.77 -2.63
CA ILE A 222 -4.26 -39.52 -1.66
C ILE A 222 -5.45 -40.12 -2.35
N GLU A 223 -5.51 -41.45 -2.42
CA GLU A 223 -6.65 -42.20 -2.97
C GLU A 223 -7.55 -42.63 -1.81
N MET A 224 -8.84 -42.32 -1.94
CA MET A 224 -9.86 -42.66 -0.96
C MET A 224 -11.04 -43.38 -1.60
N SER A 225 -11.64 -44.29 -0.87
CA SER A 225 -12.83 -44.98 -1.30
C SER A 225 -13.91 -45.04 -0.20
N ASN A 226 -15.13 -45.27 -0.63
CA ASN A 226 -16.26 -45.89 0.12
C ASN A 226 -16.88 -46.96 -0.74
N ASP A 227 -17.93 -47.67 -0.26
CA ASP A 227 -18.46 -48.88 -0.86
C ASP A 227 -18.68 -48.87 -2.40
N ASP A 228 -18.90 -47.68 -3.01
CA ASP A 228 -19.19 -47.55 -4.46
C ASP A 228 -18.43 -46.44 -5.20
N GLN A 229 -17.62 -45.63 -4.51
CA GLN A 229 -16.96 -44.45 -5.10
C GLN A 229 -15.48 -44.34 -4.69
N THR A 230 -14.67 -43.92 -5.62
CA THR A 230 -13.26 -43.57 -5.36
C THR A 230 -13.01 -42.11 -5.71
N VAL A 231 -12.28 -41.42 -4.86
CA VAL A 231 -11.84 -40.01 -5.05
C VAL A 231 -10.33 -39.93 -4.88
N LYS A 232 -9.71 -39.12 -5.72
CA LYS A 232 -8.27 -38.90 -5.70
C LYS A 232 -7.98 -37.44 -5.46
N TYR A 233 -7.29 -37.13 -4.34
CA TYR A 233 -6.78 -35.82 -4.03
C TYR A 233 -5.34 -35.70 -4.48
N THR A 234 -4.99 -34.61 -5.15
CA THR A 234 -3.62 -34.32 -5.59
C THR A 234 -3.19 -32.99 -4.97
N LEU A 235 -2.16 -33.00 -4.13
CA LEU A 235 -1.60 -31.81 -3.51
C LEU A 235 -0.18 -31.59 -3.99
N ASN A 236 0.06 -30.47 -4.66
CA ASN A 236 1.39 -30.05 -5.06
C ASN A 236 1.98 -29.16 -3.96
N ILE A 237 3.01 -29.64 -3.31
CA ILE A 237 3.70 -28.93 -2.24
C ILE A 237 5.03 -28.41 -2.79
N THR A 238 5.25 -27.13 -2.62
CA THR A 238 6.52 -26.47 -2.94
C THR A 238 7.07 -25.80 -1.69
N GLN A 239 8.36 -25.67 -1.60
CA GLN A 239 8.99 -24.88 -0.54
C GLN A 239 9.33 -23.50 -1.08
N LYS A 240 9.14 -22.48 -0.28
CA LYS A 240 9.62 -21.15 -0.61
C LYS A 240 11.12 -21.20 -0.90
N PRO A 241 11.56 -20.63 -2.03
CA PRO A 241 12.98 -20.61 -2.33
C PRO A 241 13.74 -19.86 -1.24
N SER A 242 14.87 -20.40 -0.82
CA SER A 242 15.72 -19.83 0.22
C SER A 242 17.15 -19.62 -0.27
N VAL A 243 17.79 -18.69 0.39
CA VAL A 243 19.22 -18.38 0.24
C VAL A 243 19.95 -18.59 1.57
N VAL A 244 21.25 -18.79 1.50
CA VAL A 244 22.11 -18.97 2.66
C VAL A 244 22.92 -17.69 2.88
N LEU A 245 22.83 -17.14 4.10
CA LEU A 245 23.71 -16.10 4.58
C LEU A 245 24.86 -16.78 5.32
N THR A 246 26.10 -16.48 4.94
CA THR A 246 27.32 -16.94 5.63
C THR A 246 27.97 -15.73 6.27
N TYR A 247 28.14 -15.75 7.59
CA TYR A 247 28.74 -14.68 8.37
C TYR A 247 30.20 -15.00 8.63
N TYR A 248 31.08 -14.08 8.26
CA TYR A 248 32.52 -14.17 8.48
C TYR A 248 32.97 -13.19 9.57
N ASP A 249 33.87 -13.63 10.41
CA ASP A 249 34.51 -12.81 11.44
C ASP A 249 35.36 -11.68 10.80
N SER A 250 35.89 -10.79 11.61
CA SER A 250 36.68 -9.63 11.20
C SER A 250 37.97 -9.99 10.43
N ASP A 251 38.45 -11.25 10.52
CA ASP A 251 39.56 -11.74 9.72
C ASP A 251 39.20 -12.07 8.26
N GLY A 252 37.92 -11.97 7.90
CA GLY A 252 37.39 -12.27 6.58
C GLY A 252 37.45 -13.76 6.16
N ILE A 253 37.87 -14.65 7.05
CA ILE A 253 38.14 -16.07 6.77
C ILE A 253 37.35 -17.00 7.73
N THR A 254 37.31 -16.67 9.02
CA THR A 254 36.65 -17.46 10.03
C THR A 254 35.13 -17.33 9.87
N VAL A 255 34.42 -18.46 9.68
CA VAL A 255 32.96 -18.48 9.59
C VAL A 255 32.35 -18.50 10.99
N LEU A 256 31.63 -17.46 11.36
CA LEU A 256 30.86 -17.37 12.60
C LEU A 256 29.63 -18.28 12.55
N GLY A 257 28.94 -18.32 11.43
CA GLY A 257 27.78 -19.17 11.24
C GLY A 257 27.08 -18.97 9.91
N LYS A 258 25.98 -19.72 9.73
CA LYS A 258 25.14 -19.64 8.53
C LYS A 258 23.68 -19.60 8.93
N SER A 259 22.88 -18.86 8.19
CA SER A 259 21.43 -18.86 8.34
C SER A 259 20.73 -18.88 6.98
N ARG A 260 19.45 -19.28 6.98
CA ARG A 260 18.63 -19.28 5.76
C ARG A 260 17.64 -18.14 5.79
N ARG A 261 17.34 -17.60 4.61
CA ARG A 261 16.31 -16.57 4.41
C ARG A 261 15.48 -16.88 3.19
N GLU A 262 14.22 -16.49 3.21
CA GLU A 262 13.33 -16.57 2.03
C GLU A 262 13.87 -15.68 0.91
N ILE A 263 14.00 -16.24 -0.30
CA ILE A 263 14.48 -15.48 -1.45
C ILE A 263 13.52 -14.33 -1.81
N GLY A 264 14.07 -13.16 -2.09
CA GLY A 264 13.31 -11.97 -2.46
C GLY A 264 12.75 -11.18 -1.28
N LYS A 265 13.01 -11.60 -0.03
CA LYS A 265 12.68 -10.86 1.18
C LYS A 265 13.89 -10.09 1.72
N ALA A 266 13.62 -9.03 2.44
CA ALA A 266 14.65 -8.34 3.21
C ALA A 266 15.02 -9.15 4.46
N ILE A 267 16.24 -8.92 4.97
CA ILE A 267 16.67 -9.48 6.25
C ILE A 267 16.07 -8.63 7.36
N GLU A 268 15.31 -9.22 8.27
CA GLU A 268 14.70 -8.51 9.40
C GLU A 268 15.74 -8.20 10.50
N HIS A 269 16.72 -9.07 10.69
CA HIS A 269 17.82 -8.92 11.64
C HIS A 269 19.01 -9.77 11.22
N PHE A 270 20.20 -9.39 11.64
CA PHE A 270 21.39 -10.23 11.54
C PHE A 270 21.42 -11.22 12.70
N ASP A 271 21.80 -12.48 12.43
CA ASP A 271 21.85 -13.53 13.45
C ASP A 271 23.09 -13.42 14.35
N PHE A 272 24.07 -12.63 13.93
CA PHE A 272 25.29 -12.34 14.66
C PHE A 272 25.45 -10.83 14.82
N GLY A 273 25.88 -10.39 16.00
CA GLY A 273 26.06 -8.99 16.35
C GLY A 273 27.50 -8.65 16.74
N ALA A 274 27.71 -7.46 17.29
CA ALA A 274 29.02 -7.00 17.71
C ALA A 274 29.69 -7.90 18.79
N ASP A 275 28.88 -8.54 19.61
CA ASP A 275 29.37 -9.42 20.67
C ASP A 275 29.87 -10.78 20.15
N ASP A 276 29.50 -11.16 18.94
CA ASP A 276 29.87 -12.41 18.28
C ASP A 276 31.15 -12.29 17.44
N VAL A 277 31.55 -11.05 17.15
CA VAL A 277 32.68 -10.71 16.26
C VAL A 277 33.95 -10.51 17.09
N THR A 278 35.05 -11.14 16.67
CA THR A 278 36.34 -10.93 17.27
C THR A 278 36.90 -9.57 16.88
N VAL A 279 37.14 -8.69 17.84
CA VAL A 279 37.71 -7.36 17.61
C VAL A 279 39.00 -7.17 18.40
N GLU A 280 40.00 -6.52 17.83
CA GLU A 280 41.26 -6.17 18.51
C GLU A 280 41.01 -5.04 19.54
N GLU A 281 41.89 -4.93 20.54
CA GLU A 281 41.82 -3.85 21.53
C GLU A 281 41.95 -2.48 20.81
N GLY A 282 41.01 -1.57 21.07
CA GLY A 282 40.93 -0.26 20.41
C GLY A 282 40.10 -0.26 19.13
N PHE A 283 39.50 -1.38 18.74
CA PHE A 283 38.60 -1.50 17.62
C PHE A 283 37.18 -1.79 18.06
N LYS A 284 36.19 -1.50 17.19
CA LYS A 284 34.78 -1.89 17.34
C LYS A 284 34.23 -2.41 16.02
N MET A 285 33.21 -3.24 16.08
CA MET A 285 32.52 -3.67 14.87
C MET A 285 31.82 -2.47 14.23
N ARG A 286 31.98 -2.34 12.92
CA ARG A 286 31.37 -1.29 12.08
C ARG A 286 30.04 -1.76 11.45
N GLY A 287 29.91 -3.06 11.21
CA GLY A 287 28.76 -3.69 10.62
C GLY A 287 29.12 -4.84 9.68
N TRP A 288 28.11 -5.32 8.97
CA TRP A 288 28.25 -6.38 7.96
C TRP A 288 28.45 -5.78 6.57
N TYR A 289 29.40 -6.32 5.81
CA TYR A 289 29.78 -5.84 4.48
C TYR A 289 29.75 -6.97 3.46
N HIS A 290 29.63 -6.62 2.18
CA HIS A 290 29.58 -7.57 1.07
C HIS A 290 30.97 -8.17 0.71
N GLU A 291 32.02 -7.49 1.05
CA GLU A 291 33.41 -7.86 0.72
C GLU A 291 34.26 -7.90 1.99
N PRO A 292 35.29 -8.73 2.05
CA PRO A 292 36.16 -8.84 3.24
C PRO A 292 37.04 -7.61 3.47
N GLU A 293 37.30 -6.83 2.42
CA GLU A 293 38.04 -5.57 2.48
C GLU A 293 37.30 -4.52 1.65
N GLY A 294 36.95 -3.40 2.26
CA GLY A 294 36.16 -2.36 1.61
C GLY A 294 34.71 -2.78 1.35
N GLY A 295 34.16 -2.37 0.23
CA GLY A 295 32.80 -2.71 -0.20
C GLY A 295 31.69 -1.90 0.48
N LEU A 296 30.45 -2.25 0.15
CA LEU A 296 29.28 -1.59 0.70
C LEU A 296 28.81 -2.28 1.96
N LYS A 297 28.36 -1.49 2.92
CA LYS A 297 27.73 -1.98 4.14
C LYS A 297 26.40 -2.63 3.78
N TYR A 298 26.21 -3.85 4.26
CA TYR A 298 24.93 -4.55 4.15
C TYR A 298 23.90 -3.96 5.12
N THR A 299 22.66 -3.79 4.67
CA THR A 299 21.59 -3.29 5.52
C THR A 299 20.41 -4.23 5.51
N LEU A 300 19.62 -4.19 6.58
CA LEU A 300 18.46 -5.06 6.79
C LEU A 300 17.36 -4.93 5.72
N GLU A 301 17.38 -3.85 4.92
CA GLU A 301 16.37 -3.61 3.90
C GLU A 301 16.68 -4.26 2.55
N GLU A 302 17.87 -4.81 2.38
CA GLU A 302 18.28 -5.46 1.14
C GLU A 302 17.56 -6.79 0.95
N LYS A 303 16.91 -6.94 -0.22
CA LYS A 303 16.28 -8.20 -0.58
C LYS A 303 17.32 -9.22 -0.98
N VAL A 304 17.34 -10.35 -0.29
CA VAL A 304 18.25 -11.45 -0.60
C VAL A 304 17.71 -12.27 -1.76
N VAL A 305 18.47 -12.35 -2.84
CA VAL A 305 18.07 -13.07 -4.05
C VAL A 305 19.00 -14.25 -4.37
N GLU A 306 20.08 -14.40 -3.60
CA GLU A 306 21.11 -15.43 -3.73
C GLU A 306 21.84 -15.65 -2.43
N ASP A 307 22.68 -16.70 -2.38
CA ASP A 307 23.58 -16.93 -1.25
C ASP A 307 24.54 -15.76 -1.08
N ILE A 308 24.64 -15.24 0.13
CA ILE A 308 25.41 -14.03 0.45
C ILE A 308 26.47 -14.37 1.50
N SER A 309 27.69 -13.84 1.30
CA SER A 309 28.72 -13.77 2.31
C SER A 309 28.67 -12.39 2.99
N LEU A 310 28.59 -12.36 4.30
CA LEU A 310 28.59 -11.16 5.13
C LEU A 310 29.86 -11.14 5.95
N TYR A 311 30.66 -10.08 5.79
CA TYR A 311 31.97 -9.91 6.43
C TYR A 311 31.87 -8.86 7.54
N ALA A 312 32.28 -9.20 8.76
CA ALA A 312 32.35 -8.24 9.85
C ALA A 312 33.52 -7.26 9.60
N MET A 313 33.20 -5.98 9.48
CA MET A 313 34.21 -4.94 9.40
C MET A 313 34.39 -4.29 10.75
N THR A 314 35.65 -3.99 11.10
CA THR A 314 36.02 -3.28 12.32
C THR A 314 36.59 -1.91 12.02
N THR A 315 36.57 -1.06 13.02
CA THR A 315 37.12 0.30 12.94
C THR A 315 37.77 0.70 14.24
N ILE A 316 38.75 1.58 14.17
CA ILE A 316 39.45 2.15 15.34
C ILE A 316 38.45 2.98 16.15
N ILE A 317 38.51 2.85 17.47
CA ILE A 317 37.78 3.72 18.40
C ILE A 317 38.64 4.98 18.60
N GLU A 318 38.40 6.04 17.82
CA GLU A 318 39.00 7.35 18.04
C GLU A 318 37.98 8.32 18.62
N GLU A 319 38.42 9.14 19.59
CA GLU A 319 37.65 10.26 20.14
C GLU A 319 37.73 11.46 19.22
N VAL A 320 37.13 11.41 18.04
CA VAL A 320 36.95 12.61 17.21
C VAL A 320 35.62 13.25 17.57
N SER A 321 35.60 14.59 17.63
CA SER A 321 34.36 15.35 17.83
C SER A 321 33.39 15.08 16.69
N ASN A 322 32.42 14.21 16.97
CA ASN A 322 31.52 13.63 15.98
C ASN A 322 30.42 14.58 15.46
N SER A 323 30.33 15.78 16.02
CA SER A 323 29.27 16.78 15.71
C SER A 323 29.82 18.12 15.22
N ALA A 324 31.11 18.17 14.80
CA ALA A 324 31.70 19.40 14.34
C ALA A 324 31.24 19.78 12.93
N ILE A 325 30.85 21.04 12.76
CA ILE A 325 30.66 21.65 11.45
C ILE A 325 31.79 22.63 11.26
N TYR A 326 32.59 22.40 10.20
CA TYR A 326 33.60 23.31 9.77
C TYR A 326 33.11 24.03 8.50
N ASN A 327 33.23 25.34 8.48
CA ASN A 327 32.86 26.14 7.32
C ASN A 327 34.02 27.12 7.03
N PHE A 328 34.77 26.82 5.99
CA PHE A 328 35.90 27.61 5.53
C PHE A 328 35.42 28.47 4.37
N ASP A 329 35.31 29.78 4.61
CA ASP A 329 34.95 30.77 3.58
C ASP A 329 36.23 31.31 2.95
N LEU A 330 36.56 30.76 1.79
CA LEU A 330 37.74 31.10 1.02
C LEU A 330 37.51 32.32 0.10
N THR A 331 36.34 32.98 0.22
CA THR A 331 36.06 34.27 -0.45
C THR A 331 36.53 35.45 0.37
N ASP A 332 36.96 35.22 1.60
CA ASP A 332 37.58 36.25 2.44
C ASP A 332 39.10 36.34 2.16
N ILE A 333 39.56 37.46 1.68
CA ILE A 333 40.99 37.71 1.42
C ILE A 333 41.87 37.55 2.67
N TYR A 334 41.27 37.71 3.86
CA TYR A 334 41.98 37.54 5.13
C TYR A 334 41.95 36.11 5.66
N PHE A 335 41.29 35.20 4.96
CA PHE A 335 41.34 33.79 5.28
C PHE A 335 42.75 33.26 5.12
N ASP A 336 43.31 32.69 6.19
CA ASP A 336 44.62 32.02 6.11
C ASP A 336 44.45 30.52 6.01
N PRO A 337 44.57 29.93 4.80
CA PRO A 337 44.39 28.53 4.59
C PRO A 337 45.37 27.63 5.37
N ASN A 338 46.51 28.19 5.86
CA ASN A 338 47.49 27.42 6.62
C ASN A 338 47.26 27.36 8.14
N ASN A 339 46.20 27.95 8.61
CA ASN A 339 45.96 28.12 10.06
C ASN A 339 44.69 27.42 10.58
N HIS A 340 44.35 26.25 10.00
CA HIS A 340 43.18 25.47 10.36
C HIS A 340 43.52 23.99 10.51
N GLU A 341 43.13 23.38 11.64
CA GLU A 341 43.39 21.95 11.90
C GLU A 341 42.66 21.04 10.91
N ALA A 342 41.41 21.35 10.61
CA ALA A 342 40.55 20.53 9.73
C ALA A 342 40.67 20.91 8.24
N PHE A 343 41.48 21.87 7.86
CA PHE A 343 41.75 22.28 6.48
C PHE A 343 43.23 22.60 6.33
N ASN A 344 43.97 21.67 5.73
CA ASN A 344 45.42 21.77 5.66
C ASN A 344 45.91 21.64 4.20
N PRO A 345 46.11 22.77 3.47
CA PRO A 345 46.60 22.73 2.11
C PRO A 345 48.12 22.39 2.07
N LYS A 346 48.49 21.58 1.11
CA LYS A 346 49.86 21.17 0.83
C LYS A 346 50.23 21.41 -0.62
N GLY A 347 51.49 21.69 -0.85
CA GLY A 347 52.05 21.99 -2.14
C GLY A 347 52.47 23.44 -2.26
N GLU A 348 53.03 23.79 -3.42
CA GLU A 348 53.53 25.15 -3.66
C GLU A 348 52.65 25.86 -4.69
N GLY A 349 52.48 27.20 -4.50
CA GLY A 349 51.92 28.08 -5.51
C GLY A 349 50.40 28.17 -5.55
N PHE A 350 49.68 27.78 -4.48
CA PHE A 350 48.30 28.25 -4.31
C PHE A 350 48.29 29.73 -3.85
N TYR A 351 47.25 30.48 -4.28
CA TYR A 351 47.21 31.91 -4.07
C TYR A 351 45.78 32.44 -4.10
N TRP A 352 45.63 33.64 -3.51
CA TRP A 352 44.35 34.38 -3.61
C TRP A 352 44.15 34.87 -5.06
N TYR A 353 42.98 34.57 -5.65
CA TYR A 353 42.64 35.03 -7.00
C TYR A 353 41.56 36.10 -6.94
N ASP A 354 41.98 37.34 -7.17
CA ASP A 354 41.19 38.55 -6.95
C ASP A 354 40.01 38.69 -7.93
N ASP A 355 40.16 38.22 -9.18
CA ASP A 355 39.14 38.31 -10.22
C ASP A 355 37.89 37.42 -9.94
N VAL A 356 38.07 36.32 -9.24
CA VAL A 356 36.99 35.36 -8.94
C VAL A 356 36.73 35.22 -7.42
N HIS A 357 37.39 35.99 -6.59
CA HIS A 357 37.24 36.07 -5.13
C HIS A 357 37.30 34.67 -4.48
N GLY A 358 38.42 34.00 -4.60
CA GLY A 358 38.65 32.69 -4.01
C GLY A 358 40.15 32.31 -4.01
N TRP A 359 40.44 31.14 -3.41
CA TRP A 359 41.80 30.61 -3.43
C TRP A 359 42.00 29.64 -4.60
N ALA A 360 42.98 29.94 -5.46
CA ALA A 360 43.34 29.14 -6.63
C ALA A 360 44.38 28.08 -6.27
N PHE A 361 44.11 26.84 -6.65
CA PHE A 361 44.97 25.68 -6.44
C PHE A 361 45.44 25.11 -7.79
N LYS A 362 46.70 24.78 -7.89
CA LYS A 362 47.33 24.25 -9.09
C LYS A 362 47.34 22.73 -9.12
N ASN A 363 47.73 22.17 -10.26
CA ASN A 363 47.89 20.73 -10.41
C ASN A 363 48.73 20.13 -9.30
N ASP A 364 48.27 18.97 -8.76
CA ASP A 364 48.90 18.24 -7.67
C ASP A 364 48.99 19.00 -6.32
N ASN A 365 48.32 20.15 -6.18
CA ASN A 365 48.06 20.67 -4.85
C ASN A 365 47.14 19.72 -4.12
N GLN A 366 47.35 19.54 -2.86
CA GLN A 366 46.62 18.68 -1.97
C GLN A 366 46.01 19.52 -0.83
N ILE A 367 44.77 19.21 -0.46
CA ILE A 367 44.12 19.77 0.71
C ILE A 367 43.72 18.60 1.58
N ASP A 368 44.28 18.48 2.78
CA ASP A 368 43.84 17.47 3.75
C ASP A 368 42.69 18.04 4.58
N LEU A 369 41.64 17.28 4.62
CA LEU A 369 40.44 17.56 5.40
C LEU A 369 40.33 16.54 6.52
N LEU A 370 40.27 17.00 7.74
CA LEU A 370 39.94 16.13 8.85
C LEU A 370 38.43 15.94 8.91
N VAL A 371 37.98 14.71 8.74
CA VAL A 371 36.57 14.36 8.69
C VAL A 371 36.21 13.38 9.82
N GLY A 372 35.07 13.59 10.42
CA GLY A 372 34.47 12.62 11.32
C GLY A 372 33.70 11.55 10.56
N PRO A 373 33.16 10.56 11.28
CA PRO A 373 32.35 9.51 10.66
C PRO A 373 31.15 10.08 9.91
N ARG A 374 30.86 9.51 8.73
CA ARG A 374 29.74 9.94 7.87
C ARG A 374 29.75 11.45 7.58
N ALA A 375 30.86 11.96 7.09
CA ALA A 375 31.00 13.39 6.80
C ALA A 375 30.43 13.74 5.43
N THR A 376 29.69 14.84 5.34
CA THR A 376 29.37 15.49 4.07
C THR A 376 30.39 16.60 3.82
N ILE A 377 31.06 16.53 2.68
CA ILE A 377 32.01 17.53 2.21
C ILE A 377 31.33 18.28 1.07
N SER A 378 31.14 19.59 1.24
CA SER A 378 30.59 20.46 0.20
C SER A 378 31.63 21.47 -0.22
N LEU A 379 31.95 21.46 -1.51
CA LEU A 379 32.94 22.35 -2.12
C LEU A 379 32.21 23.32 -3.06
N LYS A 380 32.36 24.62 -2.85
CA LYS A 380 31.99 25.61 -3.87
C LYS A 380 33.24 25.99 -4.62
N LEU A 381 33.27 25.70 -5.91
CA LEU A 381 34.47 25.84 -6.69
C LEU A 381 34.15 26.18 -8.16
N CYS A 382 35.14 26.76 -8.87
CA CYS A 382 35.07 26.97 -10.31
C CYS A 382 36.35 26.55 -10.97
N SER A 383 36.25 26.18 -12.25
CA SER A 383 37.38 25.94 -13.12
C SER A 383 37.30 26.85 -14.34
N GLU A 384 38.39 27.47 -14.71
CA GLU A 384 38.35 28.55 -15.72
C GLU A 384 38.06 28.06 -17.14
N ASN A 385 38.44 26.85 -17.54
CA ASN A 385 38.24 26.49 -18.97
C ASN A 385 38.42 25.04 -19.40
N ASP A 386 38.62 24.09 -18.51
CA ASP A 386 38.87 22.72 -18.97
C ASP A 386 37.85 21.73 -18.35
N PRO A 387 37.01 21.08 -19.17
CA PRO A 387 36.09 20.04 -18.67
C PRO A 387 36.83 18.78 -18.15
N LYS A 388 38.13 18.76 -18.14
CA LYS A 388 38.95 17.68 -17.59
C LYS A 388 39.51 17.96 -16.20
N ASP A 389 39.29 19.14 -15.67
CA ASP A 389 39.65 19.44 -14.30
C ASP A 389 38.88 18.56 -13.34
N SER A 390 39.54 18.03 -12.35
CA SER A 390 38.95 17.13 -11.37
C SER A 390 39.66 17.25 -10.03
N ILE A 391 38.95 16.85 -8.98
CA ILE A 391 39.47 16.71 -7.63
C ILE A 391 39.34 15.25 -7.23
N LEU A 392 40.50 14.60 -7.00
CA LEU A 392 40.49 13.25 -6.45
C LEU A 392 40.28 13.32 -4.96
N VAL A 393 39.30 12.59 -4.45
CA VAL A 393 39.14 12.39 -3.02
C VAL A 393 39.83 11.08 -2.64
N MET A 394 40.85 11.18 -1.80
CA MET A 394 41.67 10.06 -1.39
C MET A 394 41.52 9.78 0.09
N SER A 395 41.54 8.51 0.48
CA SER A 395 41.66 8.12 1.90
C SER A 395 43.09 8.34 2.41
N GLU A 396 43.32 8.32 3.74
CA GLU A 396 44.68 8.33 4.33
C GLU A 396 45.49 7.14 3.87
N ALA A 397 44.86 6.01 3.59
CA ALA A 397 45.51 4.80 3.03
C ALA A 397 45.94 4.97 1.55
N GLY A 398 45.56 6.04 0.90
CA GLY A 398 45.95 6.36 -0.51
C GLY A 398 44.98 5.81 -1.55
N ASP A 399 43.82 5.32 -1.15
CA ASP A 399 42.79 4.85 -2.08
C ASP A 399 41.98 6.01 -2.64
N THR A 400 41.70 6.00 -3.95
CA THR A 400 40.78 6.99 -4.55
C THR A 400 39.35 6.63 -4.25
N LEU A 401 38.71 7.43 -3.42
CA LEU A 401 37.31 7.25 -2.97
C LEU A 401 36.31 7.84 -3.97
N SER A 402 36.68 8.97 -4.59
CA SER A 402 35.83 9.64 -5.58
C SER A 402 36.65 10.57 -6.48
N VAL A 403 36.01 10.94 -7.60
CA VAL A 403 36.55 11.98 -8.51
C VAL A 403 35.44 13.03 -8.68
N LEU A 404 35.68 14.23 -8.19
CA LEU A 404 34.77 15.35 -8.30
C LEU A 404 35.16 16.20 -9.53
N THR A 405 34.18 16.52 -10.36
CA THR A 405 34.40 17.33 -11.56
C THR A 405 33.71 18.67 -11.39
N PRO A 406 34.51 19.78 -11.34
CA PRO A 406 33.93 21.11 -11.29
C PRO A 406 33.30 21.50 -12.65
N HIS A 407 32.20 22.23 -12.57
CA HIS A 407 31.57 22.81 -13.76
C HIS A 407 32.14 24.20 -14.00
N VAL A 408 32.23 24.59 -15.26
CA VAL A 408 32.71 25.92 -15.66
C VAL A 408 31.58 26.94 -15.43
N LYS A 409 31.61 27.65 -14.32
CA LYS A 409 30.69 28.77 -14.03
C LYS A 409 31.45 29.87 -13.27
N GLU A 410 31.24 31.13 -13.67
CA GLU A 410 31.86 32.31 -13.04
C GLU A 410 31.52 32.42 -11.52
N ASP A 411 30.31 32.02 -11.12
CA ASP A 411 29.86 32.10 -9.72
C ASP A 411 30.24 30.88 -8.85
N GLY A 412 31.03 29.95 -9.43
CA GLY A 412 31.31 28.65 -8.79
C GLY A 412 30.14 27.68 -8.77
N ASP A 413 30.47 26.41 -8.77
CA ASP A 413 29.48 25.32 -8.67
C ASP A 413 29.67 24.59 -7.34
N LEU A 414 28.54 24.11 -6.79
CA LEU A 414 28.55 23.34 -5.55
C LEU A 414 28.71 21.86 -5.87
N VAL A 415 29.82 21.28 -5.45
CA VAL A 415 30.09 19.85 -5.55
C VAL A 415 30.05 19.23 -4.18
N ASN A 416 29.29 18.14 -4.02
CA ASN A 416 29.12 17.46 -2.74
C ASN A 416 29.71 16.05 -2.83
N TYR A 417 30.36 15.64 -1.75
CA TYR A 417 30.84 14.28 -1.54
C TYR A 417 30.38 13.77 -0.17
N LEU A 418 29.72 12.63 -0.15
CA LEU A 418 29.33 11.93 1.07
C LEU A 418 30.38 10.88 1.40
N TYR A 419 31.10 11.10 2.48
CA TYR A 419 32.00 10.11 3.07
C TYR A 419 31.23 9.28 4.08
N GLU A 420 31.10 7.99 3.84
CA GLU A 420 30.40 7.05 4.72
C GLU A 420 31.33 6.27 5.65
N GLY A 421 32.64 6.58 5.62
CA GLY A 421 33.63 5.98 6.50
C GLY A 421 33.59 6.49 7.93
N ASP A 422 34.52 5.99 8.71
CA ASP A 422 34.81 6.48 10.06
C ASP A 422 35.68 7.74 10.00
N SER A 423 36.12 8.29 11.15
CA SER A 423 37.05 9.42 11.18
C SER A 423 38.29 9.11 10.37
N ASP A 424 38.64 10.02 9.46
CA ASP A 424 39.77 9.87 8.54
C ASP A 424 40.35 11.26 8.20
N THR A 425 41.54 11.28 7.59
CA THR A 425 42.06 12.43 6.90
C THR A 425 41.87 12.22 5.40
N LEU A 426 40.90 12.90 4.82
CA LEU A 426 40.68 12.83 3.38
C LEU A 426 41.56 13.84 2.65
N SER A 427 42.26 13.41 1.63
CA SER A 427 43.06 14.27 0.80
C SER A 427 42.32 14.61 -0.50
N LEU A 428 42.10 15.90 -0.74
CA LEU A 428 41.61 16.43 -2.00
C LEU A 428 42.80 16.75 -2.87
N ILE A 429 43.03 16.01 -3.94
CA ILE A 429 44.15 16.24 -4.89
C ILE A 429 43.61 16.90 -6.15
N ILE A 430 44.08 18.11 -6.41
CA ILE A 430 43.69 18.90 -7.58
C ILE A 430 44.36 18.36 -8.84
N LYS A 431 43.57 18.06 -9.84
CA LYS A 431 44.02 17.65 -11.18
C LYS A 431 43.50 18.63 -12.21
N THR A 432 44.40 19.47 -12.71
CA THR A 432 44.08 20.57 -13.63
C THR A 432 45.25 20.87 -14.55
N ASN A 433 44.95 21.43 -15.72
CA ASN A 433 45.99 21.97 -16.61
C ASN A 433 46.26 23.46 -16.35
N THR A 434 45.38 24.11 -15.58
CA THR A 434 45.45 25.52 -15.24
C THR A 434 45.41 25.68 -13.72
N GLU A 435 44.22 25.93 -13.19
CA GLU A 435 43.97 26.06 -11.76
C GLU A 435 42.48 25.81 -11.47
N VAL A 436 42.18 25.42 -10.26
CA VAL A 436 40.83 25.30 -9.71
C VAL A 436 40.73 26.28 -8.57
N THR A 437 39.77 27.20 -8.63
CA THR A 437 39.48 28.13 -7.55
C THR A 437 38.44 27.58 -6.63
N ILE A 438 38.72 27.55 -5.33
CA ILE A 438 37.81 27.11 -4.27
C ILE A 438 37.32 28.34 -3.51
N HIS A 439 35.98 28.49 -3.42
CA HIS A 439 35.31 29.59 -2.74
C HIS A 439 34.91 29.22 -1.32
N SER A 440 34.53 27.96 -1.09
CA SER A 440 34.25 27.48 0.26
C SER A 440 34.44 25.99 0.36
N VAL A 441 34.78 25.54 1.55
CA VAL A 441 34.80 24.13 1.95
C VAL A 441 33.96 24.00 3.21
N ARG A 442 32.95 23.19 3.18
CA ARG A 442 32.15 22.86 4.33
C ARG A 442 32.27 21.37 4.63
N ILE A 443 32.63 21.05 5.86
CA ILE A 443 32.67 19.68 6.38
C ILE A 443 31.61 19.58 7.45
N MET A 444 30.69 18.65 7.30
CA MET A 444 29.67 18.36 8.30
C MET A 444 29.85 16.93 8.77
N ASN A 445 30.49 16.75 9.93
CA ASN A 445 30.63 15.46 10.58
C ASN A 445 29.29 15.09 11.22
N THR A 446 28.69 13.97 10.82
CA THR A 446 27.32 13.62 11.16
C THR A 446 27.17 12.30 11.90
N ALA A 447 28.22 11.84 12.58
CA ALA A 447 28.18 10.58 13.33
C ALA A 447 27.07 10.52 14.39
N GLU A 448 26.72 11.65 14.96
CA GLU A 448 25.58 11.79 15.87
C GLU A 448 24.31 12.27 15.18
N ALA A 449 24.40 12.80 13.95
CA ALA A 449 23.25 13.13 13.18
C ALA A 449 22.68 11.84 12.56
N ASN A 450 21.45 11.58 12.89
CA ASN A 450 20.69 10.47 12.33
C ASN A 450 20.14 10.76 10.90
N TYR A 451 20.79 11.63 10.16
CA TYR A 451 20.44 12.01 8.79
C TYR A 451 21.69 12.36 7.97
N VAL A 452 21.55 12.38 6.66
CA VAL A 452 22.55 12.85 5.71
C VAL A 452 22.08 14.18 5.10
N ASN A 453 23.00 15.10 4.83
CA ASN A 453 22.70 16.37 4.17
C ASN A 453 23.54 16.54 2.90
N VAL A 454 22.86 16.85 1.78
CA VAL A 454 23.50 17.18 0.49
C VAL A 454 22.91 18.49 -0.03
N GLY A 455 23.61 19.60 0.21
CA GLY A 455 23.08 20.94 -0.09
C GLY A 455 21.76 21.20 0.68
N ASN A 456 20.67 21.50 -0.05
CA ASN A 456 19.34 21.70 0.55
C ASN A 456 18.54 20.40 0.70
N TRP A 457 19.17 19.24 0.43
CA TRP A 457 18.55 17.93 0.60
C TRP A 457 18.95 17.31 1.94
N TYR A 458 17.96 16.88 2.68
CA TYR A 458 18.10 16.18 3.95
C TYR A 458 17.52 14.78 3.79
N ILE A 459 18.31 13.78 4.11
CA ILE A 459 17.97 12.37 3.95
C ILE A 459 17.99 11.75 5.35
N PRO A 460 16.83 11.55 5.99
CA PRO A 460 16.75 10.80 7.25
C PRO A 460 17.29 9.38 7.10
N THR A 461 17.77 8.81 8.19
CA THR A 461 18.12 7.39 8.23
C THR A 461 16.90 6.57 7.78
N PRO A 462 17.06 5.64 6.82
CA PRO A 462 15.94 4.87 6.27
C PRO A 462 15.15 4.15 7.37
N GLY A 463 13.82 4.38 7.39
CA GLY A 463 12.92 3.77 8.36
C GLY A 463 12.98 4.32 9.79
N ASP A 464 13.73 5.38 10.04
CA ASP A 464 13.88 5.99 11.36
C ASP A 464 12.96 7.22 11.50
N GLY A 465 11.89 7.09 12.32
CA GLY A 465 10.92 8.16 12.57
C GLY A 465 11.53 9.32 13.36
N GLU A 466 12.44 9.08 14.29
CA GLU A 466 13.11 10.12 15.06
C GLU A 466 14.02 10.95 14.16
N SER A 467 14.77 10.29 13.28
CA SER A 467 15.58 10.95 12.25
C SER A 467 14.74 11.84 11.33
N PHE A 468 13.56 11.38 10.91
CA PHE A 468 12.64 12.20 10.14
C PHE A 468 12.19 13.45 10.92
N LEU A 469 11.81 13.30 12.20
CA LEU A 469 11.38 14.41 13.04
C LEU A 469 12.51 15.44 13.26
N ASP A 470 13.74 14.99 13.40
CA ASP A 470 14.89 15.87 13.53
C ASP A 470 15.13 16.69 12.27
N VAL A 471 14.99 16.07 11.10
CA VAL A 471 15.06 16.79 9.81
C VAL A 471 13.93 17.82 9.69
N ILE A 472 12.71 17.50 10.12
CA ILE A 472 11.59 18.46 10.13
C ILE A 472 11.88 19.62 11.07
N LYS A 473 12.44 19.39 12.25
CA LYS A 473 12.87 20.45 13.17
C LYS A 473 13.90 21.37 12.53
N ILE A 474 14.88 20.81 11.82
CA ILE A 474 15.90 21.56 11.07
C ILE A 474 15.24 22.40 9.98
N ALA A 475 14.37 21.82 9.15
CA ALA A 475 13.67 22.57 8.12
C ALA A 475 12.88 23.75 8.72
N ASN A 476 12.16 23.53 9.82
CA ASN A 476 11.41 24.57 10.52
C ASN A 476 12.31 25.70 11.05
N SER A 477 13.52 25.39 11.49
CA SER A 477 14.47 26.37 11.98
C SER A 477 15.12 27.20 10.88
N LEU A 478 15.31 26.62 9.69
CA LEU A 478 15.99 27.26 8.55
C LEU A 478 15.04 28.09 7.69
N ASN A 479 13.87 27.55 7.37
CA ASN A 479 12.94 28.14 6.39
C ASN A 479 11.83 28.95 7.07
N THR A 480 12.20 30.01 7.77
CA THR A 480 11.26 30.87 8.51
C THR A 480 10.62 31.97 7.66
N THR A 481 11.00 32.12 6.40
CA THR A 481 10.50 33.18 5.50
C THR A 481 10.02 32.62 4.17
N LYS A 482 9.10 33.33 3.52
CA LYS A 482 8.53 32.94 2.21
C LYS A 482 9.53 32.91 1.07
N ASN A 483 10.63 33.67 1.21
CA ASN A 483 11.68 33.78 0.19
C ASN A 483 12.83 32.79 0.44
N ALA A 484 12.75 31.97 1.47
CA ALA A 484 13.76 30.94 1.72
C ALA A 484 13.83 29.96 0.53
N GLU A 485 15.03 29.52 0.23
CA GLU A 485 15.22 28.45 -0.76
C GLU A 485 14.52 27.17 -0.31
N ARG A 486 14.09 26.35 -1.28
CA ARG A 486 13.38 25.13 -0.97
C ARG A 486 14.27 24.10 -0.29
N ILE A 487 13.79 23.55 0.80
CA ILE A 487 14.38 22.39 1.47
C ILE A 487 13.70 21.13 0.95
N TYR A 488 14.49 20.10 0.66
CA TYR A 488 14.07 18.82 0.19
C TYR A 488 14.38 17.75 1.24
N VAL A 489 13.34 17.07 1.71
CA VAL A 489 13.45 15.93 2.60
C VAL A 489 13.20 14.68 1.76
N PHE A 490 14.26 13.95 1.46
CA PHE A 490 14.14 12.70 0.73
C PHE A 490 14.10 11.53 1.71
N LEU A 491 13.08 10.72 1.61
CA LEU A 491 12.85 9.55 2.43
C LEU A 491 13.13 8.29 1.60
N PRO A 492 14.28 7.63 1.75
CA PRO A 492 14.49 6.30 1.21
C PRO A 492 13.39 5.34 1.66
N LYS A 493 13.27 4.19 1.00
CA LYS A 493 12.29 3.17 1.40
C LYS A 493 12.46 2.82 2.88
N GLY A 494 11.33 2.69 3.58
CA GLY A 494 11.28 2.39 5.01
C GLY A 494 9.97 2.84 5.65
N THR A 495 9.73 2.38 6.86
CA THR A 495 8.61 2.81 7.69
C THR A 495 9.12 3.73 8.79
N TYR A 496 8.80 5.01 8.67
CA TYR A 496 9.14 6.06 9.62
C TYR A 496 8.05 6.15 10.67
N ASP A 497 8.20 5.39 11.73
CA ASP A 497 7.23 5.32 12.83
C ASP A 497 7.47 6.46 13.83
N LEU A 498 6.48 7.33 14.02
CA LEU A 498 6.54 8.47 14.93
C LEU A 498 6.06 8.13 16.34
N GLY A 499 5.59 6.90 16.56
CA GLY A 499 5.05 6.47 17.85
C GLY A 499 3.59 6.91 18.07
N ASP A 500 3.22 7.04 19.33
CA ASP A 500 1.83 7.24 19.77
C ASP A 500 1.45 8.69 20.08
N THR A 501 2.41 9.55 20.36
CA THR A 501 2.16 10.91 20.90
C THR A 501 2.81 12.04 20.10
N VAL A 502 3.46 11.73 18.98
CA VAL A 502 4.24 12.73 18.24
C VAL A 502 3.55 13.12 16.93
N GLU A 503 3.17 14.39 16.86
CA GLU A 503 2.70 15.08 15.66
C GLU A 503 3.88 15.77 14.95
N ALA A 504 4.13 15.44 13.69
CA ALA A 504 5.13 16.13 12.89
C ALA A 504 4.58 17.49 12.43
N THR A 505 4.90 18.56 13.17
CA THR A 505 4.51 19.92 12.78
C THR A 505 5.48 20.50 11.75
N ILE A 506 4.97 20.86 10.57
CA ILE A 506 5.70 21.52 9.49
C ILE A 506 5.29 23.00 9.46
N SER A 507 6.18 23.89 9.88
CA SER A 507 6.00 25.33 9.84
C SER A 507 6.92 26.04 8.84
N ALA A 508 7.89 25.33 8.32
CA ALA A 508 8.87 25.82 7.36
C ALA A 508 8.24 26.19 6.02
N TYR A 509 8.59 27.33 5.46
CA TYR A 509 8.21 27.70 4.09
C TYR A 509 8.99 26.86 3.05
N ASN A 510 8.37 26.56 1.91
CA ASN A 510 9.04 25.95 0.77
C ASN A 510 9.72 24.61 1.12
N VAL A 511 8.99 23.66 1.65
CA VAL A 511 9.48 22.32 1.96
C VAL A 511 8.90 21.28 1.00
N SER A 512 9.73 20.36 0.55
CA SER A 512 9.32 19.15 -0.16
C SER A 512 9.65 17.92 0.68
N ILE A 513 8.70 17.00 0.83
CA ILE A 513 8.91 15.67 1.40
C ILE A 513 8.66 14.64 0.30
N ILE A 514 9.71 13.95 -0.07
CA ILE A 514 9.73 13.06 -1.24
C ILE A 514 10.07 11.65 -0.76
N GLY A 515 9.18 10.71 -0.95
CA GLY A 515 9.46 9.30 -0.72
C GLY A 515 10.15 8.65 -1.92
N GLN A 516 10.79 7.52 -1.69
CA GLN A 516 11.34 6.71 -2.77
C GLN A 516 10.21 6.16 -3.65
N SER A 517 9.14 5.67 -3.06
CA SER A 517 7.86 5.34 -3.72
C SER A 517 6.72 5.27 -2.70
N ALA A 518 5.48 5.49 -3.15
CA ALA A 518 4.31 5.36 -2.28
C ALA A 518 4.14 3.94 -1.70
N ASP A 519 4.64 2.92 -2.38
CA ASP A 519 4.53 1.53 -1.93
C ASP A 519 5.60 1.13 -0.90
N SER A 520 6.72 1.86 -0.83
CA SER A 520 7.87 1.46 -0.01
C SER A 520 8.28 2.49 1.04
N THR A 521 7.73 3.69 1.00
CA THR A 521 8.04 4.75 1.96
C THR A 521 6.78 5.13 2.72
N THR A 522 6.74 4.83 4.00
CA THR A 522 5.59 5.11 4.87
C THR A 522 5.99 5.94 6.06
N ILE A 523 5.28 7.04 6.31
CA ILE A 523 5.31 7.75 7.59
C ILE A 523 4.06 7.33 8.36
N VAL A 524 4.21 6.86 9.59
CA VAL A 524 3.11 6.31 10.38
C VAL A 524 3.13 6.84 11.81
N THR A 525 1.94 7.05 12.37
CA THR A 525 1.71 7.21 13.81
C THR A 525 0.69 6.19 14.28
N THR A 526 0.79 5.76 15.53
CA THR A 526 -0.13 4.81 16.17
C THR A 526 -0.65 5.42 17.48
N PRO A 527 -1.54 6.43 17.40
CA PRO A 527 -2.04 7.09 18.61
C PRO A 527 -2.91 6.14 19.44
N ASP A 528 -2.89 6.33 20.76
CA ASP A 528 -3.78 5.60 21.67
C ASP A 528 -5.24 6.00 21.39
N TYR A 529 -6.14 5.03 21.37
CA TYR A 529 -7.57 5.27 21.12
C TYR A 529 -8.23 6.12 22.23
N GLU A 530 -7.65 6.22 23.41
CA GLU A 530 -8.10 7.11 24.49
C GLU A 530 -7.72 8.58 24.25
N VAL A 531 -6.75 8.85 23.37
CA VAL A 531 -6.27 10.18 23.00
C VAL A 531 -6.80 10.51 21.60
N GLU A 532 -8.11 10.56 21.47
CA GLU A 532 -8.74 10.87 20.19
C GLU A 532 -8.95 12.36 19.96
N GLY A 533 -8.97 12.77 18.70
CA GLY A 533 -9.34 14.10 18.27
C GLY A 533 -8.27 14.81 17.46
N LEU A 534 -8.74 15.78 16.70
CA LEU A 534 -7.86 16.61 15.89
C LEU A 534 -6.93 17.45 16.79
N GLY A 535 -5.65 17.43 16.47
CA GLY A 535 -4.60 18.10 17.22
C GLY A 535 -3.94 17.26 18.32
N THR A 536 -4.36 16.02 18.51
CA THR A 536 -3.75 15.06 19.45
C THR A 536 -3.42 13.72 18.80
N SER A 537 -4.07 13.39 17.69
CA SER A 537 -3.89 12.14 16.95
C SER A 537 -3.43 12.36 15.49
N ASP A 538 -3.15 13.59 15.09
CA ASP A 538 -2.73 13.90 13.72
C ASP A 538 -1.32 13.38 13.45
N LEU A 539 -1.08 12.79 12.27
CA LEU A 539 0.27 12.38 11.87
C LEU A 539 1.13 13.60 11.51
N ILE A 540 0.63 14.44 10.62
CA ILE A 540 1.31 15.66 10.17
C ILE A 540 0.35 16.85 10.33
N LYS A 541 0.86 17.92 10.97
CA LYS A 541 0.24 19.21 10.97
C LYS A 541 1.03 20.18 10.11
N ASN A 542 0.44 20.62 9.02
CA ASN A 542 1.03 21.60 8.14
C ASN A 542 0.51 22.99 8.44
N THR A 543 1.39 23.90 8.85
CA THR A 543 1.10 25.33 9.01
C THR A 543 1.90 26.19 8.02
N SER A 544 2.64 25.56 7.13
CA SER A 544 3.55 26.20 6.19
C SER A 544 2.86 26.73 4.93
N THR A 545 3.63 27.37 4.06
CA THR A 545 3.22 27.70 2.69
C THR A 545 4.15 26.99 1.69
N ASN A 546 3.59 26.46 0.60
CA ASN A 546 4.30 25.73 -0.44
C ASN A 546 4.88 24.37 0.02
N LEU A 547 4.14 23.62 0.84
CA LEU A 547 4.46 22.22 1.11
C LEU A 547 4.23 21.39 -0.16
N TYR A 548 5.19 20.53 -0.49
CA TYR A 548 5.10 19.57 -1.58
C TYR A 548 5.34 18.16 -1.05
N LEU A 549 4.44 17.24 -1.35
CA LEU A 549 4.50 15.84 -0.96
C LEU A 549 4.47 14.96 -2.22
N GLN A 550 5.40 14.00 -2.33
CA GLN A 550 5.37 13.07 -3.46
C GLN A 550 5.89 11.68 -3.11
N ASP A 551 5.32 10.66 -3.78
CA ASP A 551 5.78 9.26 -3.78
C ASP A 551 5.90 8.65 -2.37
N LEU A 552 4.93 8.88 -1.49
CA LEU A 552 4.96 8.37 -0.12
C LEU A 552 3.56 7.97 0.38
N THR A 553 3.54 7.11 1.38
CA THR A 553 2.35 6.75 2.15
C THR A 553 2.36 7.46 3.50
N LEU A 554 1.29 8.13 3.82
CA LEU A 554 1.00 8.70 5.13
C LEU A 554 -0.05 7.84 5.81
N LYS A 555 0.22 7.33 7.00
CA LYS A 555 -0.68 6.41 7.70
C LYS A 555 -0.92 6.86 9.14
N ASN A 556 -2.17 7.04 9.50
CA ASN A 556 -2.58 7.08 10.90
C ASN A 556 -3.16 5.71 11.26
N ALA A 557 -2.44 4.98 12.12
CA ALA A 557 -2.79 3.63 12.52
C ALA A 557 -3.63 3.58 13.80
N TYR A 558 -4.38 4.65 14.09
CA TYR A 558 -5.38 4.69 15.16
C TYR A 558 -6.29 3.47 15.09
N ASP A 559 -6.51 2.82 16.24
CA ASP A 559 -7.30 1.59 16.31
C ASP A 559 -8.81 1.89 16.28
N TYR A 560 -9.26 2.35 15.12
CA TYR A 560 -10.61 2.80 14.85
C TYR A 560 -11.69 1.77 15.23
N TYR A 561 -11.45 0.50 14.95
CA TYR A 561 -12.46 -0.53 15.20
C TYR A 561 -12.61 -0.90 16.68
N ASN A 562 -11.52 -0.90 17.45
CA ASN A 562 -11.56 -1.08 18.90
C ASN A 562 -12.14 0.15 19.61
N ALA A 563 -12.01 1.33 19.03
CA ALA A 563 -12.68 2.55 19.47
C ALA A 563 -14.16 2.63 19.06
N ASN A 564 -14.84 1.51 18.89
CA ASN A 564 -16.24 1.40 18.45
C ASN A 564 -16.52 2.09 17.10
N SER A 565 -15.56 2.10 16.21
CA SER A 565 -15.61 2.76 14.90
C SER A 565 -15.93 4.26 15.01
N GLN A 566 -15.24 4.94 15.90
CA GLN A 566 -15.33 6.37 16.15
C GLN A 566 -13.93 6.93 16.42
N GLY A 567 -13.76 8.22 16.21
CA GLY A 567 -12.53 8.94 16.52
C GLY A 567 -11.86 9.58 15.30
N ALA A 568 -11.57 10.86 15.43
CA ALA A 568 -10.85 11.62 14.41
C ALA A 568 -9.36 11.29 14.48
N ALA A 569 -8.80 10.86 13.36
CA ALA A 569 -7.40 10.48 13.24
C ALA A 569 -6.84 10.99 11.91
N ALA A 570 -6.49 12.29 11.86
CA ALA A 570 -6.02 12.89 10.62
C ALA A 570 -4.63 12.36 10.25
N VAL A 571 -4.45 12.12 8.97
CA VAL A 571 -3.14 11.88 8.38
C VAL A 571 -2.46 13.20 8.09
N LEU A 572 -3.22 14.14 7.55
CA LEU A 572 -2.73 15.50 7.29
C LEU A 572 -3.75 16.53 7.79
N ASN A 573 -3.37 17.23 8.84
CA ASN A 573 -4.04 18.44 9.32
C ASN A 573 -3.44 19.63 8.58
N ASP A 574 -4.03 19.99 7.43
CA ASP A 574 -3.50 21.00 6.51
C ASP A 574 -4.06 22.38 6.82
N GLN A 575 -3.33 23.14 7.59
CA GLN A 575 -3.64 24.55 7.90
C GLN A 575 -2.79 25.53 7.08
N GLY A 576 -1.94 24.99 6.21
CA GLY A 576 -1.04 25.73 5.34
C GLY A 576 -1.73 26.37 4.14
N ASP A 577 -0.94 26.83 3.19
CA ASP A 577 -1.41 27.37 1.91
C ASP A 577 -0.53 26.87 0.77
N HIS A 578 -1.13 26.62 -0.40
CA HIS A 578 -0.44 26.10 -1.58
C HIS A 578 0.21 24.72 -1.35
N THR A 579 -0.50 23.82 -0.65
CA THR A 579 -0.08 22.42 -0.49
C THR A 579 -0.29 21.66 -1.79
N ILE A 580 0.73 20.90 -2.20
CA ILE A 580 0.68 20.03 -3.38
C ILE A 580 1.01 18.60 -2.95
N GLY A 581 0.19 17.66 -3.39
CA GLY A 581 0.46 16.23 -3.27
C GLY A 581 0.45 15.54 -4.64
N LYS A 582 1.43 14.70 -4.91
CA LYS A 582 1.57 13.89 -6.11
C LYS A 582 1.86 12.46 -5.75
N ASN A 583 1.01 11.51 -6.18
CA ASN A 583 1.18 10.09 -5.86
C ASN A 583 1.38 9.84 -4.36
N VAL A 584 0.50 10.45 -3.54
CA VAL A 584 0.49 10.30 -2.08
C VAL A 584 -0.65 9.38 -1.69
N ARG A 585 -0.35 8.36 -0.89
CA ARG A 585 -1.37 7.50 -0.29
C ARG A 585 -1.63 7.96 1.14
N MET A 586 -2.90 8.21 1.49
CA MET A 586 -3.35 8.62 2.81
C MET A 586 -4.24 7.54 3.41
N LEU A 587 -3.79 6.91 4.49
CA LEU A 587 -4.46 5.76 5.10
C LEU A 587 -4.95 6.10 6.50
N SER A 588 -6.26 6.28 6.67
CA SER A 588 -6.94 6.42 7.96
C SER A 588 -8.45 6.13 7.80
N HIS A 589 -9.26 6.51 8.79
CA HIS A 589 -10.69 6.25 8.86
C HIS A 589 -11.55 7.52 8.91
N GLU A 590 -11.38 8.39 9.90
CA GLU A 590 -12.13 9.65 10.03
C GLU A 590 -11.17 10.85 9.95
N ASN A 591 -11.59 11.88 9.20
CA ASN A 591 -10.83 13.11 8.99
C ASN A 591 -9.43 12.91 8.37
N THR A 592 -9.23 11.88 7.55
CA THR A 592 -7.94 11.53 6.93
C THR A 592 -7.21 12.75 6.35
N TYR A 593 -7.88 13.55 5.54
CA TYR A 593 -7.43 14.89 5.13
C TYR A 593 -8.31 15.96 5.78
N TYR A 594 -7.72 16.78 6.61
CA TYR A 594 -8.40 17.82 7.36
C TYR A 594 -7.79 19.20 7.09
N CYS A 595 -8.59 20.14 6.60
CA CYS A 595 -8.15 21.50 6.29
C CYS A 595 -9.02 22.53 7.04
N MET A 596 -8.40 23.29 7.94
CA MET A 596 -9.09 24.38 8.65
C MET A 596 -8.87 25.77 8.06
N ASN A 597 -7.96 25.89 7.10
CA ASN A 597 -7.66 27.16 6.48
C ASN A 597 -8.67 27.48 5.36
N ASN A 598 -9.58 28.41 5.64
CA ASN A 598 -10.60 28.81 4.67
C ASN A 598 -10.08 29.63 3.49
N ARG A 599 -8.81 29.98 3.46
CA ARG A 599 -8.19 30.83 2.43
C ARG A 599 -7.15 30.09 1.60
N THR A 600 -6.91 28.82 1.90
CA THR A 600 -5.92 28.01 1.21
C THR A 600 -6.39 27.60 -0.17
N GLN A 601 -5.42 27.36 -1.05
CA GLN A 601 -5.57 26.56 -2.25
C GLN A 601 -4.66 25.35 -2.13
N SER A 602 -5.19 24.16 -2.41
CA SER A 602 -4.39 22.92 -2.40
C SER A 602 -4.71 22.08 -3.63
N TYR A 603 -3.69 21.30 -4.07
CA TYR A 603 -3.79 20.47 -5.28
C TYR A 603 -3.22 19.08 -5.01
N TRP A 604 -4.05 18.07 -5.30
CA TRP A 604 -3.73 16.66 -5.11
C TRP A 604 -3.91 15.92 -6.43
N GLU A 605 -2.88 15.23 -6.89
CA GLU A 605 -2.88 14.54 -8.17
C GLU A 605 -2.35 13.12 -8.03
N ASP A 606 -3.04 12.16 -8.68
CA ASP A 606 -2.68 10.73 -8.67
C ASP A 606 -2.56 10.14 -7.25
N CYS A 607 -3.35 10.65 -6.31
CA CYS A 607 -3.35 10.24 -4.91
C CYS A 607 -4.33 9.09 -4.64
N ASP A 608 -4.13 8.40 -3.51
CA ASP A 608 -5.03 7.36 -3.02
C ASP A 608 -5.42 7.68 -1.57
N ILE A 609 -6.67 8.11 -1.36
CA ILE A 609 -7.16 8.61 -0.07
C ILE A 609 -8.19 7.64 0.49
N HIS A 610 -7.89 7.03 1.60
CA HIS A 610 -8.72 6.07 2.30
C HIS A 610 -9.46 6.71 3.46
N GLY A 611 -10.68 6.27 3.70
CA GLY A 611 -11.43 6.63 4.88
C GLY A 611 -12.83 6.10 4.94
N VAL A 612 -13.50 6.44 6.02
CA VAL A 612 -14.86 5.97 6.32
C VAL A 612 -15.85 7.10 6.37
N PHE A 613 -15.61 8.07 7.26
CA PHE A 613 -16.60 9.07 7.59
C PHE A 613 -15.98 10.45 7.70
N ASP A 614 -16.50 11.42 6.93
CA ASP A 614 -15.95 12.77 6.84
C ASP A 614 -14.44 12.77 6.56
N PHE A 615 -13.95 11.78 5.81
CA PHE A 615 -12.51 11.54 5.74
C PHE A 615 -11.77 12.60 4.91
N ILE A 616 -12.49 13.40 4.13
CA ILE A 616 -11.98 14.64 3.53
C ILE A 616 -12.86 15.77 4.06
N CYS A 617 -12.31 16.69 4.85
CA CYS A 617 -13.16 17.68 5.51
C CYS A 617 -12.47 19.00 5.76
N GLY A 618 -13.29 20.02 6.01
CA GLY A 618 -12.84 21.37 6.38
C GLY A 618 -13.10 22.44 5.34
N GLY A 619 -12.22 23.43 5.23
CA GLY A 619 -12.33 24.60 4.38
C GLY A 619 -11.38 24.60 3.19
N GLY A 620 -11.26 25.78 2.52
CA GLY A 620 -10.35 25.98 1.41
C GLY A 620 -10.93 25.69 0.02
N ASP A 621 -10.15 26.02 -0.99
CA ASP A 621 -10.37 25.67 -2.40
C ASP A 621 -9.41 24.51 -2.75
N ILE A 622 -9.91 23.30 -2.66
CA ILE A 622 -9.12 22.05 -2.75
C ILE A 622 -9.47 21.34 -4.06
N ARG A 623 -8.48 21.07 -4.89
CA ARG A 623 -8.66 20.24 -6.08
C ARG A 623 -7.98 18.91 -5.90
N ILE A 624 -8.73 17.83 -6.10
CA ILE A 624 -8.26 16.44 -6.11
C ILE A 624 -8.50 15.91 -7.51
N GLN A 625 -7.43 15.50 -8.19
CA GLN A 625 -7.48 15.13 -9.60
C GLN A 625 -6.83 13.79 -9.87
N ASN A 626 -7.40 13.00 -10.79
CA ASN A 626 -6.88 11.69 -11.22
C ASN A 626 -6.63 10.73 -10.04
N SER A 627 -7.37 10.88 -8.95
CA SER A 627 -7.08 10.23 -7.67
C SER A 627 -8.11 9.17 -7.34
N THR A 628 -7.74 8.24 -6.46
CA THR A 628 -8.63 7.23 -5.92
C THR A 628 -9.14 7.67 -4.55
N LEU A 629 -10.43 7.50 -4.31
CA LEU A 629 -11.09 7.72 -3.02
C LEU A 629 -11.64 6.38 -2.56
N SER A 630 -11.02 5.79 -1.55
CA SER A 630 -11.29 4.44 -1.10
C SER A 630 -12.17 4.45 0.15
N LEU A 631 -13.41 3.97 0.00
CA LEU A 631 -14.38 3.87 1.09
C LEU A 631 -14.14 2.59 1.89
N GLU A 632 -13.48 2.70 3.02
CA GLU A 632 -13.24 1.61 3.96
C GLU A 632 -14.54 1.17 4.64
N PRO A 633 -14.64 -0.09 5.12
CA PRO A 633 -15.73 -0.53 5.95
C PRO A 633 -15.86 0.28 7.23
N ARG A 634 -17.07 0.77 7.58
CA ARG A 634 -17.25 1.50 8.83
C ARG A 634 -17.17 0.60 10.06
N PHE A 635 -17.77 -0.58 9.97
CA PHE A 635 -17.71 -1.59 11.01
C PHE A 635 -17.06 -2.87 10.49
N THR A 636 -16.56 -3.71 11.38
CA THR A 636 -15.95 -4.99 11.04
C THR A 636 -16.85 -5.93 10.23
N ASN A 637 -18.18 -5.74 10.31
CA ASN A 637 -19.17 -6.47 9.49
C ASN A 637 -19.45 -5.80 8.14
N GLY A 638 -18.79 -4.68 7.82
CA GLY A 638 -18.96 -3.91 6.60
C GLY A 638 -20.14 -2.93 6.57
N GLY A 639 -21.01 -2.91 7.59
CA GLY A 639 -22.19 -2.02 7.64
C GLY A 639 -21.81 -0.57 8.02
N GLY A 640 -22.84 0.28 8.15
CA GLY A 640 -22.75 1.67 8.60
C GLY A 640 -22.67 2.70 7.48
N THR A 641 -22.95 3.96 7.84
CA THR A 641 -22.94 5.09 6.91
C THR A 641 -21.52 5.61 6.72
N ARG A 642 -21.14 5.87 5.47
CA ARG A 642 -19.83 6.39 5.07
C ARG A 642 -20.01 7.70 4.30
N VAL A 643 -19.11 8.66 4.52
CA VAL A 643 -19.18 9.99 3.90
C VAL A 643 -17.81 10.40 3.42
N ILE A 644 -17.68 10.75 2.15
CA ILE A 644 -16.39 11.14 1.57
C ILE A 644 -16.01 12.55 2.03
N VAL A 645 -16.78 13.58 1.66
CA VAL A 645 -16.40 14.96 1.93
C VAL A 645 -17.38 15.67 2.86
N THR A 646 -16.85 16.43 3.81
CA THR A 646 -17.63 17.27 4.70
C THR A 646 -17.08 18.69 4.69
N PRO A 647 -17.43 19.48 3.68
CA PRO A 647 -16.93 20.84 3.54
C PRO A 647 -17.61 21.79 4.54
N ARG A 648 -16.84 22.76 5.01
CA ARG A 648 -17.18 23.59 6.17
C ARG A 648 -17.62 24.99 5.80
N THR A 649 -16.95 25.60 4.84
CA THR A 649 -17.07 27.04 4.59
C THR A 649 -17.37 27.36 3.15
N MET A 650 -18.05 28.47 2.96
CA MET A 650 -18.21 29.05 1.66
C MET A 650 -16.89 29.66 1.19
N THR A 651 -16.34 29.05 0.14
CA THR A 651 -15.17 29.52 -0.59
C THR A 651 -15.58 29.73 -2.05
N LYS A 652 -14.65 30.05 -2.93
CA LYS A 652 -14.99 30.29 -4.32
C LYS A 652 -15.28 28.99 -5.09
N PHE A 653 -14.51 27.93 -4.82
CA PHE A 653 -14.60 26.67 -5.54
C PHE A 653 -14.87 25.49 -4.61
N GLY A 654 -14.49 25.58 -3.33
CA GLY A 654 -14.62 24.48 -2.37
C GLY A 654 -13.81 23.26 -2.76
N TYR A 655 -14.39 22.08 -2.57
CA TYR A 655 -13.76 20.81 -2.92
C TYR A 655 -14.17 20.39 -4.34
N VAL A 656 -13.20 20.24 -5.22
CA VAL A 656 -13.39 19.81 -6.60
C VAL A 656 -12.65 18.50 -6.84
N PHE A 657 -13.39 17.45 -7.07
CA PHE A 657 -12.90 16.14 -7.47
C PHE A 657 -13.05 15.99 -8.98
N ASP A 658 -11.96 15.82 -9.71
CA ASP A 658 -12.00 15.72 -11.17
C ASP A 658 -11.25 14.51 -11.68
N ASN A 659 -11.91 13.70 -12.51
CA ASN A 659 -11.39 12.44 -13.03
C ASN A 659 -10.91 11.49 -11.90
N CYS A 660 -11.67 11.46 -10.80
CA CYS A 660 -11.39 10.60 -9.67
C CYS A 660 -12.11 9.25 -9.81
N LYS A 661 -11.58 8.25 -9.13
CA LYS A 661 -12.19 6.95 -8.97
C LYS A 661 -12.63 6.79 -7.52
N VAL A 662 -13.87 6.39 -7.29
CA VAL A 662 -14.35 6.03 -5.94
C VAL A 662 -14.48 4.52 -5.90
N ILE A 663 -13.87 3.88 -4.89
CA ILE A 663 -13.89 2.43 -4.71
C ILE A 663 -14.60 2.09 -3.41
N ASP A 664 -15.56 1.15 -3.45
CA ASP A 664 -16.23 0.64 -2.27
C ASP A 664 -15.56 -0.64 -1.74
N LEU A 665 -14.67 -0.50 -0.76
CA LEU A 665 -13.98 -1.61 -0.11
C LEU A 665 -14.86 -2.39 0.88
N ALA A 666 -16.08 -1.92 1.19
CA ALA A 666 -17.06 -2.64 2.00
C ALA A 666 -17.96 -3.56 1.18
N GLU A 667 -17.65 -3.82 -0.09
CA GLU A 667 -18.38 -4.75 -0.96
C GLU A 667 -19.88 -4.45 -1.06
N GLY A 668 -20.25 -3.19 -1.12
CA GLY A 668 -21.67 -2.74 -1.20
C GLY A 668 -22.45 -2.84 0.11
N LYS A 669 -21.78 -3.05 1.23
CA LYS A 669 -22.42 -3.08 2.56
C LYS A 669 -22.47 -1.68 3.17
N GLY A 670 -23.61 -1.35 3.78
CA GLY A 670 -23.85 -0.04 4.41
C GLY A 670 -24.14 1.07 3.39
N ASP A 671 -24.53 2.23 3.92
CA ASP A 671 -24.83 3.41 3.12
C ASP A 671 -23.57 4.23 2.88
N TRP A 672 -23.58 4.99 1.79
CA TRP A 672 -22.48 5.90 1.48
C TRP A 672 -22.99 7.19 0.83
N SER A 673 -22.18 8.24 0.89
CA SER A 673 -22.47 9.47 0.17
C SER A 673 -21.20 10.20 -0.28
N PHE A 674 -21.31 10.94 -1.37
CA PHE A 674 -20.26 11.88 -1.81
C PHE A 674 -19.95 12.92 -0.73
N GLY A 675 -21.01 13.44 -0.07
CA GLY A 675 -20.77 14.43 0.95
C GLY A 675 -21.99 14.84 1.75
N ARG A 676 -21.70 15.54 2.85
CA ARG A 676 -22.66 16.22 3.70
C ARG A 676 -22.18 17.62 4.08
N THR A 677 -23.07 18.53 4.44
CA THR A 677 -22.66 19.87 4.85
C THR A 677 -22.09 19.87 6.27
N TRP A 678 -21.01 20.59 6.48
CA TRP A 678 -20.55 20.92 7.83
C TRP A 678 -21.16 22.27 8.29
N SER A 679 -20.85 23.38 7.62
CA SER A 679 -21.35 24.71 7.93
C SER A 679 -21.15 25.70 6.77
N ASN A 680 -21.80 26.87 6.82
CA ASN A 680 -21.52 28.05 6.01
C ASN A 680 -21.65 27.89 4.50
N GLN A 681 -22.68 27.21 4.03
CA GLN A 681 -23.00 27.04 2.59
C GLN A 681 -21.80 26.51 1.76
N PRO A 682 -21.32 25.33 2.05
CA PRO A 682 -20.13 24.78 1.40
C PRO A 682 -20.35 24.41 -0.07
N ILE A 683 -19.22 24.18 -0.77
CA ILE A 683 -19.19 23.70 -2.14
C ILE A 683 -18.43 22.36 -2.19
N ALA A 684 -19.02 21.37 -2.85
CA ALA A 684 -18.34 20.14 -3.24
C ALA A 684 -18.85 19.69 -4.61
N VAL A 685 -17.93 19.39 -5.52
CA VAL A 685 -18.23 19.05 -6.91
C VAL A 685 -17.40 17.87 -7.37
N TYR A 686 -18.08 16.88 -7.95
CA TYR A 686 -17.44 15.71 -8.57
C TYR A 686 -17.61 15.77 -10.08
N LEU A 687 -16.51 15.75 -10.81
CA LEU A 687 -16.44 15.83 -12.26
C LEU A 687 -15.80 14.56 -12.82
N ASN A 688 -16.42 13.93 -13.82
CA ASN A 688 -15.85 12.77 -14.50
C ASN A 688 -15.46 11.62 -13.57
N THR A 689 -16.25 11.40 -12.54
CA THR A 689 -15.92 10.42 -11.48
C THR A 689 -16.40 9.03 -11.85
N THR A 690 -15.55 8.03 -11.67
CA THR A 690 -15.88 6.61 -11.88
C THR A 690 -16.19 5.95 -10.55
N LEU A 691 -17.29 5.20 -10.49
CA LEU A 691 -17.68 4.38 -9.32
C LEU A 691 -17.32 2.92 -9.58
N ASP A 692 -16.55 2.31 -8.68
CA ASP A 692 -16.05 0.94 -8.77
C ASP A 692 -16.39 0.13 -7.51
N GLU A 693 -16.66 -1.16 -7.66
CA GLU A 693 -17.03 -2.09 -6.57
C GLU A 693 -18.36 -1.77 -5.84
N PHE A 694 -19.19 -0.89 -6.41
CA PHE A 694 -20.49 -0.54 -5.84
C PHE A 694 -21.58 -1.53 -6.23
N ALA A 695 -22.50 -1.81 -5.29
CA ALA A 695 -23.70 -2.57 -5.58
C ALA A 695 -24.60 -1.81 -6.59
N GLU A 696 -25.18 -2.53 -7.55
CA GLU A 696 -25.96 -1.94 -8.66
C GLU A 696 -27.08 -1.02 -8.17
N ASN A 697 -27.77 -1.39 -7.09
CA ASN A 697 -28.85 -0.62 -6.51
C ASN A 697 -28.40 0.71 -5.88
N THR A 698 -27.12 0.84 -5.49
CA THR A 698 -26.59 2.08 -4.91
C THR A 698 -26.14 3.07 -5.97
N LEU A 699 -25.87 2.61 -7.19
CA LEU A 699 -25.46 3.47 -8.31
C LEU A 699 -26.57 4.40 -8.77
N ILE A 700 -27.84 4.01 -8.63
CA ILE A 700 -29.02 4.76 -9.06
C ILE A 700 -29.67 5.60 -7.95
N SER A 701 -29.15 5.49 -6.72
CA SER A 701 -29.60 6.30 -5.58
C SER A 701 -28.99 7.69 -5.60
N THR A 702 -29.61 8.64 -4.87
CA THR A 702 -28.97 9.94 -4.60
C THR A 702 -27.70 9.72 -3.82
N ARG A 703 -26.57 10.21 -4.37
CA ARG A 703 -25.23 10.07 -3.78
C ARG A 703 -24.86 11.17 -2.79
N TRP A 704 -25.81 11.91 -2.29
CA TRP A 704 -25.64 13.00 -1.33
C TRP A 704 -26.56 12.78 -0.15
N THR A 705 -26.08 13.01 1.07
CA THR A 705 -26.91 12.89 2.24
C THR A 705 -27.62 14.20 2.59
N GLU A 706 -28.86 14.11 3.06
CA GLU A 706 -29.62 15.23 3.60
C GLU A 706 -29.21 15.60 5.03
N GLU A 707 -28.49 14.72 5.72
CA GLU A 707 -28.03 14.94 7.08
C GLU A 707 -26.74 15.76 7.11
N GLY A 708 -26.88 17.05 7.33
CA GLY A 708 -25.75 17.95 7.58
C GLY A 708 -25.39 18.05 9.05
N ARG A 709 -24.14 18.36 9.35
CA ARG A 709 -23.64 18.52 10.72
C ARG A 709 -24.33 19.66 11.50
N THR A 710 -24.65 20.75 10.81
CA THR A 710 -25.28 21.95 11.39
C THR A 710 -26.62 22.30 10.76
N GLY A 711 -27.15 21.47 9.88
CA GLY A 711 -28.36 21.72 9.13
C GLY A 711 -28.28 22.94 8.20
N THR A 712 -27.09 23.26 7.71
CA THR A 712 -26.85 24.39 6.77
C THR A 712 -26.96 23.87 5.35
N ASP A 713 -27.70 24.62 4.50
CA ASP A 713 -27.79 24.30 3.09
C ASP A 713 -26.44 24.47 2.38
N PRO A 714 -26.04 23.59 1.44
CA PRO A 714 -24.87 23.83 0.61
C PRO A 714 -25.13 24.98 -0.38
N GLN A 715 -24.07 25.63 -0.85
CA GLN A 715 -24.15 26.50 -2.02
C GLN A 715 -24.18 25.66 -3.30
N VAL A 716 -23.31 24.68 -3.42
CA VAL A 716 -23.28 23.70 -4.50
C VAL A 716 -22.87 22.34 -3.95
N PHE A 717 -23.74 21.37 -4.12
CA PHE A 717 -23.39 19.96 -4.06
C PHE A 717 -23.74 19.35 -5.41
N GLY A 718 -22.74 18.99 -6.19
CA GLY A 718 -22.98 18.61 -7.56
C GLY A 718 -22.05 17.57 -8.14
N GLU A 719 -22.55 16.87 -9.13
CA GLU A 719 -21.81 15.92 -9.92
C GLU A 719 -22.09 16.11 -11.41
N TYR A 720 -21.07 15.84 -12.21
CA TYR A 720 -21.16 15.88 -13.67
C TYR A 720 -20.39 14.73 -14.27
N ASN A 721 -21.06 13.99 -15.17
CA ASN A 721 -20.46 12.86 -15.88
C ASN A 721 -19.93 11.78 -14.92
N THR A 722 -20.71 11.44 -13.88
CA THR A 722 -20.41 10.30 -13.00
C THR A 722 -20.68 9.00 -13.77
N MET A 723 -19.74 8.07 -13.78
CA MET A 723 -19.74 6.88 -14.64
C MET A 723 -19.60 5.60 -13.82
N ASP A 724 -20.08 4.50 -14.39
CA ASP A 724 -19.73 3.17 -13.97
C ASP A 724 -18.32 2.78 -14.47
N ILE A 725 -17.84 1.60 -14.07
CA ILE A 725 -16.53 1.07 -14.49
C ILE A 725 -16.42 0.81 -16.01
N ASN A 726 -17.57 0.74 -16.73
CA ASN A 726 -17.62 0.57 -18.18
C ASN A 726 -17.64 1.91 -18.93
N GLY A 727 -17.63 3.03 -18.20
CA GLY A 727 -17.69 4.38 -18.76
C GLY A 727 -19.10 4.84 -19.12
N ASN A 728 -20.15 4.16 -18.68
CA ASN A 728 -21.51 4.62 -18.88
C ASN A 728 -21.87 5.66 -17.84
N VAL A 729 -22.41 6.80 -18.28
CA VAL A 729 -22.88 7.86 -17.37
C VAL A 729 -24.07 7.36 -16.56
N ILE A 730 -23.98 7.48 -15.23
CA ILE A 730 -25.00 7.04 -14.30
C ILE A 730 -25.60 8.25 -13.58
N ASN A 731 -26.78 8.65 -13.97
CA ASN A 731 -27.56 9.64 -13.22
C ASN A 731 -28.40 8.94 -12.14
N PRO A 732 -28.44 9.47 -10.91
CA PRO A 732 -29.31 8.90 -9.87
C PRO A 732 -30.79 9.08 -10.22
N GLU A 733 -31.65 8.20 -9.73
CA GLU A 733 -33.10 8.33 -9.87
C GLU A 733 -33.61 9.62 -9.21
N THR A 734 -33.02 9.97 -8.07
CA THR A 734 -33.24 11.23 -7.37
C THR A 734 -32.01 12.11 -7.49
N ASN A 735 -32.11 13.22 -8.21
CA ASN A 735 -31.03 14.19 -8.40
C ASN A 735 -31.18 15.45 -7.55
N THR A 736 -31.95 15.38 -6.47
CA THR A 736 -32.14 16.44 -5.50
C THR A 736 -31.93 15.97 -4.10
N ILE A 737 -31.42 16.86 -3.25
CA ILE A 737 -31.34 16.65 -1.80
C ILE A 737 -32.17 17.72 -1.09
N LYS A 738 -32.70 17.39 0.07
CA LYS A 738 -33.44 18.31 0.95
C LYS A 738 -32.72 18.43 2.26
N ILE A 739 -32.33 19.65 2.62
CA ILE A 739 -31.85 20.01 3.96
C ILE A 739 -32.84 20.99 4.55
N LYS A 740 -32.89 22.21 4.04
CA LYS A 740 -33.94 23.23 4.26
C LYS A 740 -34.70 23.55 2.99
N SER A 741 -34.09 23.32 1.86
CA SER A 741 -34.61 23.42 0.50
C SER A 741 -34.15 22.22 -0.32
N SER A 742 -34.52 22.18 -1.61
CA SER A 742 -34.07 21.12 -2.53
C SER A 742 -33.02 21.67 -3.47
N PHE A 743 -31.90 20.92 -3.59
CA PHE A 743 -30.80 21.21 -4.48
C PHE A 743 -30.73 20.19 -5.61
N GLN A 744 -30.44 20.68 -6.83
CA GLN A 744 -30.13 19.83 -7.97
C GLN A 744 -28.67 19.38 -7.85
N THR A 745 -28.49 18.06 -7.83
CA THR A 745 -27.14 17.45 -7.69
C THR A 745 -26.50 17.13 -9.03
N ILE A 746 -27.25 17.05 -10.12
CA ILE A 746 -26.70 16.86 -11.47
C ILE A 746 -26.46 18.21 -12.11
N LEU A 747 -25.19 18.51 -12.38
CA LEU A 747 -24.76 19.75 -13.02
C LEU A 747 -24.92 19.67 -14.53
N THR A 748 -25.25 20.80 -15.15
CA THR A 748 -25.08 20.98 -16.59
C THR A 748 -23.62 21.15 -16.98
N ALA A 749 -23.26 20.89 -18.22
CA ALA A 749 -21.91 21.13 -18.74
C ALA A 749 -21.40 22.57 -18.50
N SER A 750 -22.29 23.57 -18.58
CA SER A 750 -21.94 24.97 -18.29
C SER A 750 -21.61 25.18 -16.79
N GLN A 751 -22.38 24.57 -15.88
CA GLN A 751 -22.12 24.65 -14.45
C GLN A 751 -20.82 23.91 -14.07
N ALA A 752 -20.59 22.71 -14.62
CA ALA A 752 -19.38 21.95 -14.43
C ALA A 752 -18.12 22.72 -14.91
N ALA A 753 -18.20 23.44 -16.03
CA ALA A 753 -17.11 24.23 -16.57
C ALA A 753 -16.67 25.38 -15.63
N GLU A 754 -17.54 25.85 -14.70
CA GLU A 754 -17.19 26.86 -13.72
C GLU A 754 -16.13 26.33 -12.71
N PHE A 755 -16.05 25.01 -12.52
CA PHE A 755 -15.11 24.33 -11.62
C PHE A 755 -13.88 23.75 -12.36
N SER A 756 -13.60 24.21 -13.58
CA SER A 756 -12.43 23.77 -14.33
C SER A 756 -11.12 24.20 -13.67
N TYR A 757 -10.05 23.39 -13.87
CA TYR A 757 -8.70 23.68 -13.40
C TYR A 757 -8.27 25.11 -13.72
N LYS A 758 -8.46 25.54 -14.96
CA LYS A 758 -8.09 26.87 -15.41
C LYS A 758 -8.81 27.97 -14.62
N LYS A 759 -10.09 27.80 -14.32
CA LYS A 759 -10.84 28.81 -13.55
C LYS A 759 -10.39 28.85 -12.09
N MET A 760 -10.10 27.69 -11.50
CA MET A 760 -9.70 27.59 -10.12
C MET A 760 -8.33 28.22 -9.86
N PHE A 761 -7.32 27.93 -10.67
CA PHE A 761 -5.94 28.36 -10.43
C PHE A 761 -5.47 29.57 -11.25
N SER A 762 -6.20 30.00 -12.26
CA SER A 762 -5.84 31.19 -13.05
C SER A 762 -6.73 32.41 -12.79
N ALA A 763 -7.69 32.32 -11.86
CA ALA A 763 -8.67 33.39 -11.61
C ALA A 763 -8.08 34.65 -10.96
N ASN A 764 -6.87 34.61 -10.42
CA ASN A 764 -6.13 35.77 -9.93
C ASN A 764 -4.95 36.06 -10.86
N ALA A 765 -5.11 37.05 -11.75
CA ALA A 765 -4.11 37.45 -12.73
C ALA A 765 -2.78 37.95 -12.09
N GLU A 766 -2.79 38.31 -10.79
CA GLU A 766 -1.61 38.82 -10.08
C GLU A 766 -0.80 37.72 -9.36
N LYS A 767 -1.39 36.52 -9.11
CA LYS A 767 -0.71 35.39 -8.46
C LYS A 767 -1.10 34.10 -9.19
N LYS A 768 -0.50 33.89 -10.35
CA LYS A 768 -0.70 32.62 -11.08
C LYS A 768 -0.02 31.47 -10.38
N TRP A 769 -0.74 30.73 -9.58
CA TRP A 769 -0.30 29.44 -9.10
C TRP A 769 -0.76 28.37 -10.10
N ASP A 770 0.17 27.57 -10.60
CA ASP A 770 -0.06 26.48 -11.56
C ASP A 770 0.52 25.18 -11.01
N PRO A 771 -0.18 24.53 -10.08
CA PRO A 771 0.34 23.35 -9.39
C PRO A 771 0.57 22.17 -10.32
N ALA A 772 -0.22 21.96 -11.35
CA ALA A 772 -0.01 20.87 -12.31
C ALA A 772 1.30 21.03 -13.13
N LYS A 773 1.82 22.25 -13.26
CA LYS A 773 3.15 22.45 -13.83
C LYS A 773 4.24 22.02 -12.84
N LEU A 774 4.01 22.21 -11.55
CA LEU A 774 4.97 21.87 -10.49
C LEU A 774 5.02 20.36 -10.23
N THR A 775 3.92 19.64 -10.46
CA THR A 775 3.88 18.16 -10.38
C THR A 775 4.45 17.45 -11.60
N LYS A 776 4.77 18.21 -12.68
CA LYS A 776 5.28 17.62 -13.90
C LYS A 776 6.66 17.02 -13.67
N GLN A 777 6.79 15.73 -13.94
CA GLN A 777 8.03 15.01 -13.78
C GLN A 777 8.98 15.26 -14.95
N VAL A 778 10.29 15.22 -14.66
CA VAL A 778 11.36 15.22 -15.68
C VAL A 778 11.52 13.81 -16.25
N ALA A 779 12.16 13.71 -17.41
CA ALA A 779 12.38 12.44 -18.07
C ALA A 779 13.36 11.55 -17.29
N ALA A 780 13.32 10.25 -17.56
CA ALA A 780 14.35 9.34 -17.11
C ALA A 780 15.70 9.69 -17.78
N PRO A 781 16.86 9.58 -17.08
CA PRO A 781 18.17 9.76 -17.68
C PRO A 781 18.37 8.82 -18.88
N ALA A 782 18.84 9.37 -20.01
CA ALA A 782 19.16 8.57 -21.18
C ALA A 782 20.63 8.11 -21.15
N ASP A 783 20.93 7.05 -21.89
CA ASP A 783 22.27 6.49 -22.08
C ASP A 783 22.99 6.12 -20.77
N ALA A 784 22.24 5.84 -19.72
CA ALA A 784 22.79 5.41 -18.45
C ALA A 784 23.57 4.10 -18.61
N LYS A 785 24.85 4.10 -18.28
CA LYS A 785 25.74 2.95 -18.42
C LYS A 785 26.80 2.92 -17.33
N TYR A 786 27.21 1.71 -16.98
CA TYR A 786 28.34 1.44 -16.10
C TYR A 786 29.54 0.96 -16.93
N ASP A 787 30.70 1.54 -16.75
CA ASP A 787 31.96 1.15 -17.40
C ASP A 787 33.13 1.40 -16.45
N ASN A 788 33.86 0.34 -16.12
CA ASN A 788 35.11 0.39 -15.34
C ASN A 788 35.01 1.22 -14.04
N GLY A 789 34.01 0.96 -13.20
CA GLY A 789 33.88 1.65 -11.93
C GLY A 789 33.12 2.99 -11.99
N THR A 790 32.64 3.38 -13.16
CA THR A 790 31.97 4.67 -13.34
C THR A 790 30.60 4.50 -13.99
N ILE A 791 29.57 5.10 -13.39
CA ILE A 791 28.25 5.27 -14.01
C ILE A 791 28.26 6.61 -14.75
N THR A 792 27.72 6.66 -15.96
CA THR A 792 27.52 7.91 -16.71
C THR A 792 26.15 7.92 -17.35
N TRP A 793 25.57 9.11 -17.52
CA TRP A 793 24.27 9.30 -18.20
C TRP A 793 24.20 10.66 -18.90
N THR A 794 23.21 10.80 -19.77
CA THR A 794 22.95 12.09 -20.42
C THR A 794 22.17 13.01 -19.48
N ALA A 795 22.59 14.27 -19.37
CA ALA A 795 21.89 15.28 -18.59
C ALA A 795 20.42 15.41 -19.03
N VAL A 796 19.51 15.50 -18.07
CA VAL A 796 18.07 15.62 -18.30
C VAL A 796 17.68 17.09 -18.16
N ASP A 797 17.00 17.62 -19.19
CA ASP A 797 16.51 19.00 -19.17
C ASP A 797 15.51 19.22 -18.01
N GLY A 798 15.78 20.25 -17.21
CA GLY A 798 14.99 20.56 -16.02
C GLY A 798 15.24 19.67 -14.82
N ALA A 799 16.17 18.73 -14.88
CA ALA A 799 16.61 17.99 -13.70
C ALA A 799 17.52 18.86 -12.82
N MET A 800 17.26 18.86 -11.53
CA MET A 800 18.09 19.56 -10.54
C MET A 800 18.97 18.63 -9.72
N MET A 801 18.62 17.35 -9.67
CA MET A 801 19.30 16.34 -8.87
C MET A 801 19.05 14.97 -9.49
N TYR A 802 19.96 14.05 -9.28
CA TYR A 802 19.82 12.63 -9.62
C TYR A 802 19.94 11.80 -8.35
N ALA A 803 19.05 10.83 -8.20
CA ALA A 803 19.16 9.82 -7.16
C ALA A 803 19.62 8.50 -7.78
N LEU A 804 20.62 7.89 -7.17
CA LEU A 804 21.19 6.61 -7.57
C LEU A 804 20.71 5.51 -6.64
N PHE A 805 20.39 4.37 -7.22
CA PHE A 805 19.93 3.20 -6.48
C PHE A 805 20.69 1.95 -6.94
N MET A 806 20.91 1.05 -5.99
CA MET A 806 21.47 -0.29 -6.21
C MET A 806 20.52 -1.32 -5.61
N ASN A 807 20.01 -2.20 -6.45
CA ASN A 807 18.99 -3.19 -6.07
C ASN A 807 17.79 -2.54 -5.33
N ASP A 808 17.31 -1.40 -5.83
CA ASP A 808 16.26 -0.56 -5.25
C ASP A 808 16.60 0.10 -3.90
N LYS A 809 17.83 -0.02 -3.42
CA LYS A 809 18.33 0.70 -2.26
C LYS A 809 18.95 2.02 -2.69
N PHE A 810 18.60 3.09 -2.00
CA PHE A 810 19.20 4.40 -2.21
C PHE A 810 20.71 4.37 -1.90
N ILE A 811 21.51 4.94 -2.80
CA ILE A 811 22.96 5.09 -2.64
C ILE A 811 23.29 6.54 -2.29
N THR A 812 22.93 7.47 -3.20
CA THR A 812 23.33 8.87 -3.08
C THR A 812 22.46 9.79 -3.93
N LEU A 813 22.58 11.09 -3.65
CA LEU A 813 22.12 12.17 -4.51
C LEU A 813 23.33 12.85 -5.14
N THR A 814 23.20 13.22 -6.41
CA THR A 814 24.22 14.01 -7.12
C THR A 814 23.58 14.93 -8.14
N ASN A 815 24.16 16.11 -8.36
CA ASN A 815 23.80 16.99 -9.47
C ASN A 815 24.67 16.73 -10.73
N GLU A 816 25.68 15.85 -10.60
CA GLU A 816 26.54 15.43 -11.69
C GLU A 816 25.85 14.45 -12.62
N THR A 817 26.46 14.20 -13.79
CA THR A 817 26.01 13.18 -14.76
C THR A 817 26.92 11.96 -14.80
N SER A 818 27.73 11.81 -13.75
CA SER A 818 28.56 10.63 -13.53
C SER A 818 28.69 10.35 -12.04
N TYR A 819 28.96 9.10 -11.71
CA TYR A 819 29.21 8.67 -10.33
C TYR A 819 30.17 7.48 -10.33
N ASN A 820 31.17 7.54 -9.46
CA ASN A 820 32.14 6.45 -9.32
C ASN A 820 31.66 5.48 -8.24
N ILE A 821 31.56 4.22 -8.60
CA ILE A 821 31.22 3.14 -7.69
C ILE A 821 31.87 1.84 -8.18
N ASP A 822 32.68 1.24 -7.34
CA ASP A 822 33.31 -0.03 -7.67
C ASP A 822 32.42 -1.18 -7.20
N ILE A 823 31.77 -1.84 -8.14
CA ILE A 823 30.86 -2.95 -7.88
C ILE A 823 31.08 -4.07 -8.88
N ASN A 824 30.61 -5.25 -8.54
CA ASN A 824 30.46 -6.32 -9.51
C ASN A 824 29.15 -6.10 -10.33
N PRO A 825 29.24 -5.66 -11.61
CA PRO A 825 28.06 -5.29 -12.39
C PRO A 825 27.13 -6.46 -12.73
N ASP A 826 27.62 -7.69 -12.64
CA ASP A 826 26.79 -8.89 -12.83
C ASP A 826 25.93 -9.18 -11.58
N ARG A 827 26.30 -8.64 -10.43
CA ARG A 827 25.67 -8.87 -9.14
C ARG A 827 24.66 -7.79 -8.77
N TYR A 828 24.93 -6.55 -9.15
CA TYR A 828 24.12 -5.41 -8.75
C TYR A 828 23.43 -4.77 -9.94
N ARG A 829 22.14 -4.47 -9.76
CA ARG A 829 21.35 -3.66 -10.69
C ARG A 829 21.42 -2.20 -10.23
N LEU A 830 21.96 -1.35 -11.07
CA LEU A 830 21.97 0.08 -10.81
C LEU A 830 20.85 0.78 -11.55
N SER A 831 20.30 1.80 -10.93
CA SER A 831 19.31 2.67 -11.55
C SER A 831 19.43 4.12 -11.09
N ILE A 832 18.88 5.02 -11.90
CA ILE A 832 18.96 6.46 -11.69
C ILE A 832 17.58 7.08 -11.91
N ARG A 833 17.20 8.02 -11.07
CA ARG A 833 16.01 8.87 -11.23
C ARG A 833 16.40 10.34 -11.20
N SER A 834 15.78 11.16 -12.05
CA SER A 834 15.99 12.61 -12.11
C SER A 834 14.93 13.33 -11.29
N ALA A 835 15.30 14.33 -10.51
CA ALA A 835 14.38 15.16 -9.74
C ALA A 835 14.04 16.48 -10.47
N ASN A 836 12.76 16.87 -10.45
CA ASN A 836 12.33 18.19 -10.91
C ASN A 836 12.59 19.30 -9.88
N THR A 837 12.22 20.53 -10.17
CA THR A 837 12.44 21.69 -9.27
C THR A 837 11.69 21.61 -7.93
N MET A 838 10.71 20.71 -7.80
CA MET A 838 10.04 20.43 -6.53
C MET A 838 10.68 19.27 -5.78
N GLY A 839 11.72 18.64 -6.34
CA GLY A 839 12.40 17.49 -5.78
C GLY A 839 11.77 16.15 -6.13
N GLY A 840 10.62 16.17 -6.81
CA GLY A 840 9.93 14.95 -7.21
C GLY A 840 10.70 14.18 -8.26
N PHE A 841 10.92 12.88 -8.03
CA PHE A 841 11.65 12.02 -8.94
C PHE A 841 10.77 11.53 -10.09
N GLY A 842 11.27 11.68 -11.32
CA GLY A 842 10.68 11.12 -12.53
C GLY A 842 10.90 9.60 -12.67
N PRO A 843 10.61 9.05 -13.86
CA PRO A 843 10.79 7.62 -14.11
C PRO A 843 12.23 7.16 -13.94
N GLU A 844 12.39 5.89 -13.58
CA GLU A 844 13.66 5.22 -13.38
C GLU A 844 14.33 4.89 -14.72
N ALA A 845 15.64 5.11 -14.81
CA ALA A 845 16.50 4.59 -15.87
C ALA A 845 17.39 3.49 -15.31
N HIS A 846 17.37 2.32 -15.93
CA HIS A 846 18.30 1.26 -15.59
C HIS A 846 19.68 1.54 -16.21
N VAL A 847 20.73 1.30 -15.46
CA VAL A 847 22.13 1.50 -15.91
C VAL A 847 22.56 0.29 -16.73
N ALA A 848 22.80 0.50 -18.02
CA ALA A 848 23.29 -0.55 -18.91
C ALA A 848 24.66 -1.06 -18.45
N GLY A 849 24.91 -2.36 -18.58
CA GLY A 849 26.13 -3.00 -18.09
C GLY A 849 26.00 -3.55 -16.67
N THR A 850 24.88 -3.29 -15.99
CA THR A 850 24.55 -3.88 -14.68
C THR A 850 23.28 -4.75 -14.82
N THR A 851 23.30 -5.95 -14.28
CA THR A 851 22.20 -6.90 -14.54
C THR A 851 21.42 -7.31 -13.29
N GLY A 852 22.05 -7.29 -12.12
CA GLY A 852 21.47 -7.87 -10.92
C GLY A 852 21.12 -9.37 -11.10
N ILE A 853 21.54 -9.96 -12.22
CA ILE A 853 21.35 -11.38 -12.51
C ILE A 853 22.70 -12.06 -12.22
N LEU A 854 22.71 -12.84 -11.19
CA LEU A 854 23.85 -13.67 -10.86
C LEU A 854 24.16 -14.65 -11.98
N THR A 855 25.33 -14.51 -12.52
CA THR A 855 25.99 -15.65 -13.11
C THR A 855 26.58 -16.48 -11.97
N VAL A 856 25.86 -17.52 -11.58
CA VAL A 856 26.44 -18.50 -10.65
C VAL A 856 27.72 -19.04 -11.28
N LYS A 857 28.86 -18.52 -10.90
CA LYS A 857 30.16 -19.13 -11.18
C LYS A 857 30.24 -20.39 -10.33
N ARG A 858 29.67 -21.47 -10.82
CA ARG A 858 29.88 -22.77 -10.22
C ARG A 858 31.31 -23.21 -10.54
N ALA A 859 32.02 -23.70 -9.57
CA ALA A 859 33.26 -24.43 -9.76
C ALA A 859 33.07 -25.50 -10.87
N MET A 860 34.03 -25.58 -11.79
CA MET A 860 34.00 -26.48 -12.93
C MET A 860 33.63 -27.92 -12.52
N GLY A 861 32.47 -28.35 -12.90
CA GLY A 861 31.98 -29.70 -12.74
C GLY A 861 30.52 -29.77 -13.19
N ASP A 862 30.31 -30.26 -14.43
CA ASP A 862 29.06 -30.53 -15.13
C ASP A 862 28.24 -29.29 -15.57
N ASP A 863 28.00 -29.22 -16.89
CA ASP A 863 27.14 -28.19 -17.51
C ASP A 863 25.75 -28.19 -16.90
N VAL A 864 25.40 -27.11 -16.20
CA VAL A 864 24.04 -26.93 -15.69
C VAL A 864 23.21 -26.22 -16.75
N ILE A 865 22.17 -26.89 -17.20
CA ILE A 865 21.32 -26.46 -18.29
C ILE A 865 19.95 -26.07 -17.73
N TYR A 866 19.49 -24.86 -18.04
CA TYR A 866 18.15 -24.37 -17.69
C TYR A 866 17.35 -24.06 -18.96
N ASN A 867 16.05 -24.28 -18.93
CA ASN A 867 15.15 -23.74 -19.93
C ASN A 867 14.92 -22.24 -19.73
N LEU A 868 14.16 -21.59 -20.61
CA LEU A 868 13.89 -20.14 -20.54
C LEU A 868 13.01 -19.74 -19.35
N GLN A 869 12.39 -20.70 -18.67
CA GLN A 869 11.61 -20.50 -17.43
C GLN A 869 12.46 -20.69 -16.16
N GLY A 870 13.78 -20.90 -16.30
CA GLY A 870 14.68 -21.08 -15.16
C GLY A 870 14.69 -22.50 -14.57
N VAL A 871 13.97 -23.46 -15.18
CA VAL A 871 13.93 -24.84 -14.71
C VAL A 871 15.14 -25.62 -15.20
N ARG A 872 15.84 -26.33 -14.31
CA ARG A 872 16.98 -27.18 -14.66
C ARG A 872 16.56 -28.38 -15.55
N VAL A 873 17.27 -28.55 -16.64
CA VAL A 873 17.00 -29.64 -17.61
C VAL A 873 18.15 -30.62 -17.64
N LYS A 874 17.93 -31.86 -17.24
CA LYS A 874 18.98 -32.93 -17.23
C LYS A 874 19.31 -33.45 -18.62
N ASN A 875 18.33 -33.55 -19.50
CA ASN A 875 18.48 -34.05 -20.88
C ASN A 875 17.82 -33.07 -21.85
N PRO A 876 18.53 -32.00 -22.28
CA PRO A 876 17.97 -30.99 -23.15
C PRO A 876 17.79 -31.54 -24.55
N GLY A 877 16.61 -31.40 -25.13
CA GLY A 877 16.34 -31.63 -26.55
C GLY A 877 16.80 -30.43 -27.38
N LYS A 878 16.42 -30.38 -28.66
CA LYS A 878 16.65 -29.19 -29.50
C LYS A 878 15.86 -28.01 -28.95
N GLY A 879 16.50 -26.88 -28.77
CA GLY A 879 15.83 -25.72 -28.23
C GLY A 879 16.78 -24.63 -27.75
N ILE A 880 16.23 -23.61 -27.09
CA ILE A 880 17.00 -22.50 -26.51
C ILE A 880 17.10 -22.75 -25.00
N TYR A 881 18.30 -22.76 -24.48
CA TYR A 881 18.63 -23.02 -23.09
C TYR A 881 19.60 -21.98 -22.54
N ILE A 882 19.70 -21.88 -21.25
CA ILE A 882 20.77 -21.17 -20.56
C ILE A 882 21.76 -22.22 -20.05
N ILE A 883 22.95 -22.26 -20.65
CA ILE A 883 24.02 -23.19 -20.30
C ILE A 883 25.18 -22.37 -19.71
N ASN A 884 25.52 -22.63 -18.45
CA ASN A 884 26.58 -21.88 -17.76
C ASN A 884 26.38 -20.37 -17.88
N GLY A 885 25.14 -19.90 -17.64
CA GLY A 885 24.79 -18.48 -17.71
C GLY A 885 24.69 -17.86 -19.11
N LYS A 886 24.93 -18.64 -20.19
CA LYS A 886 24.85 -18.14 -21.58
C LYS A 886 23.65 -18.73 -22.31
N LYS A 887 22.91 -17.89 -23.03
CA LYS A 887 21.83 -18.32 -23.91
C LYS A 887 22.42 -19.12 -25.08
N THR A 888 22.11 -20.40 -25.15
CA THR A 888 22.67 -21.36 -26.12
C THR A 888 21.54 -22.04 -26.89
N ILE A 889 21.72 -22.20 -28.18
CA ILE A 889 20.80 -22.96 -29.05
C ILE A 889 21.36 -24.35 -29.24
N LEU A 890 20.68 -25.37 -28.73
CA LEU A 890 20.95 -26.77 -29.05
C LEU A 890 20.18 -27.16 -30.32
N ARG A 891 20.88 -27.56 -31.33
CA ARG A 891 20.36 -27.91 -32.68
C ARG A 891 20.14 -29.39 -32.86
#